data_c18612fda2dde1689e5c8825b8f2608d
#
_entry.id   c18612fda2dde1689e5c8825b8f2608d
#
_cell.length_a   1.000
_cell.length_b   1.000
_cell.length_c   1.000
_cell.angle_alpha   90.00
_cell.angle_beta   90.00
_cell.angle_gamma   90.00
#
_symmetry.space_group_name_H-M   'P 1'
#
loop_
_entity.id
_entity.type
_entity.pdbx_description
1 polymer ?
#
loop_
_entity_poly.entity_id
_entity_poly.type
_entity_poly.pdbx_seq_one_letter_code
_entity_poly.pdbx_strand_id
1 'polypeptide(L)'
;MKHKNMKQYEEKNAPKLNHDITLEEIEAACRAHQKENDNRNMAEECRAIAREQKEKMQAQFTKGKGEKRHILLRLGRYLWQFKGWLFLAILLSISSNLLSLAGPMYSGYAVDAMVGKGQVNMERVIYCCEIMIALYLVSAALAYILNLVMLQITKRIVSTMRSNIFDRLMRLPVSFFDTHAAGDIISRITYDVDTINTSLSNDVVSLAASFITVIGSLVMMLLISPPLVLIFVVTVPLTIFFIKKLTGLTRPLFRARSGKLGELNGFIEEMLAGQKSLKAYHQEVNTIGKFQAKNEEAVDAYYRADYMGSMVGPSVNLVNNISLALVTIFGAIRFIFGQMTLGNISSFVLYSRKFSGPINESANIMSELQSALAAAERVFRLLDETEEPADSTDAKVLTDIYGDVELSHVSFGYTKDHTIIHDLSLHAEPGKLIAIVGPTGAGKTTIINLLMRFYDIDSGKITIDGNDITKVTRDSLRRAFAMVLQDTWLFHGTIYENIAYGKPDATLEDVKRVCKAARIHNYIMRLPKQYDTVLTDDGRNISKGQKQILTIARAMLLDAHMLILDEATSNVDTRTELQIQEAMLELMKDKTCFVIAHRLSTIQNADCILVVKEGEVIEQGTHDELMEKRGFYRSLYDSQFAGKQI
;
A
#
# COMPACT_ATOMS: atom_id res chain seq x y z
N MET A 1 -45.65 17.02 10.26
CA MET A 1 -44.78 18.15 9.83
C MET A 1 -43.50 18.34 10.66
N LYS A 2 -43.45 17.95 11.96
CA LYS A 2 -42.25 18.09 12.81
C LYS A 2 -41.08 17.14 12.44
N HIS A 3 -41.33 15.94 11.93
CA HIS A 3 -40.28 14.99 11.59
C HIS A 3 -39.51 15.31 10.28
N LYS A 4 -40.08 16.07 9.37
CA LYS A 4 -39.42 16.46 8.10
C LYS A 4 -38.46 17.64 8.29
N ASN A 5 -38.74 18.52 9.23
CA ASN A 5 -37.87 19.67 9.53
C ASN A 5 -36.62 19.28 10.36
N MET A 6 -36.72 18.19 11.15
CA MET A 6 -35.58 17.69 11.92
C MET A 6 -34.52 17.03 11.06
N LYS A 7 -34.93 16.21 10.06
CA LYS A 7 -33.96 15.63 9.11
C LYS A 7 -33.23 16.66 8.26
N GLN A 8 -33.88 17.76 7.89
CA GLN A 8 -33.23 18.85 7.14
C GLN A 8 -32.29 19.70 8.02
N TYR A 9 -32.50 19.72 9.34
CA TYR A 9 -31.62 20.41 10.30
C TYR A 9 -30.38 19.55 10.62
N GLU A 10 -30.54 18.22 10.65
CA GLU A 10 -29.46 17.24 10.82
C GLU A 10 -28.51 17.22 9.61
N GLU A 11 -29.03 17.33 8.36
CA GLU A 11 -28.19 17.37 7.15
C GLU A 11 -27.41 18.69 6.96
N LYS A 12 -27.85 19.79 7.56
CA LYS A 12 -27.21 21.11 7.40
C LYS A 12 -26.20 21.48 8.49
N ASN A 13 -26.31 20.90 9.69
CA ASN A 13 -25.50 21.27 10.85
C ASN A 13 -24.76 20.09 11.49
N ALA A 14 -24.79 18.88 10.91
CA ALA A 14 -23.90 17.83 11.34
C ALA A 14 -22.47 18.20 10.94
N PRO A 15 -21.55 18.42 11.87
CA PRO A 15 -20.14 18.49 11.53
C PRO A 15 -19.79 17.15 10.87
N LYS A 16 -19.14 17.19 9.70
CA LYS A 16 -18.57 16.00 9.07
C LYS A 16 -17.66 15.36 10.13
N LEU A 17 -18.15 14.32 10.78
CA LEU A 17 -17.45 13.57 11.80
C LEU A 17 -16.23 12.89 11.14
N ASN A 18 -15.09 13.52 11.29
CA ASN A 18 -13.81 12.84 11.11
C ASN A 18 -13.69 11.76 12.20
N HIS A 19 -13.18 10.59 11.86
CA HIS A 19 -13.12 9.37 12.65
C HIS A 19 -12.36 9.44 14.00
N ASP A 20 -11.99 10.61 14.51
CA ASP A 20 -11.07 10.81 15.64
C ASP A 20 -11.64 11.65 16.81
N ILE A 21 -12.95 11.81 16.92
CA ILE A 21 -13.53 12.52 18.07
C ILE A 21 -13.43 11.61 19.30
N THR A 22 -12.76 12.10 20.35
CA THR A 22 -12.59 11.36 21.60
C THR A 22 -13.89 11.35 22.42
N LEU A 23 -14.08 10.31 23.25
CA LEU A 23 -15.24 10.19 24.15
C LEU A 23 -15.40 11.42 25.06
N GLU A 24 -14.28 12.04 25.47
CA GLU A 24 -14.23 13.26 26.27
C GLU A 24 -14.77 14.49 25.56
N GLU A 25 -14.54 14.59 24.23
CA GLU A 25 -15.07 15.68 23.40
C GLU A 25 -16.58 15.55 23.20
N ILE A 26 -17.07 14.32 23.03
CA ILE A 26 -18.51 14.03 22.96
C ILE A 26 -19.18 14.32 24.29
N GLU A 27 -18.58 13.89 25.40
CA GLU A 27 -19.08 14.20 26.74
C GLU A 27 -18.99 15.70 27.09
N ALA A 28 -17.97 16.41 26.56
CA ALA A 28 -17.84 17.86 26.71
C ALA A 28 -18.89 18.62 25.90
N ALA A 29 -19.14 18.18 24.64
CA ALA A 29 -20.20 18.73 23.79
C ALA A 29 -21.60 18.47 24.37
N CYS A 30 -21.84 17.27 24.91
CA CYS A 30 -23.08 16.95 25.61
C CYS A 30 -23.26 17.77 26.89
N ARG A 31 -22.18 18.04 27.65
CA ARG A 31 -22.21 18.90 28.84
C ARG A 31 -22.43 20.38 28.50
N ALA A 32 -21.89 20.86 27.38
CA ALA A 32 -22.11 22.23 26.90
C ALA A 32 -23.58 22.44 26.48
N HIS A 33 -24.17 21.48 25.76
CA HIS A 33 -25.59 21.53 25.36
C HIS A 33 -26.56 21.34 26.54
N GLN A 34 -26.16 20.61 27.59
CA GLN A 34 -26.96 20.43 28.81
C GLN A 34 -27.11 21.72 29.62
N LYS A 35 -26.15 22.66 29.48
CA LYS A 35 -26.22 23.98 30.12
C LYS A 35 -27.15 24.97 29.41
N GLU A 36 -27.45 24.72 28.13
CA GLU A 36 -28.25 25.61 27.30
C GLU A 36 -29.74 25.22 27.20
N ASN A 37 -30.10 23.94 27.45
CA ASN A 37 -31.49 23.47 27.35
C ASN A 37 -31.81 22.44 28.44
N ASP A 38 -32.77 22.80 29.31
CA ASP A 38 -33.28 21.99 30.44
C ASP A 38 -34.18 20.81 30.00
N ASN A 39 -33.74 20.01 29.05
CA ASN A 39 -34.52 18.92 28.45
C ASN A 39 -33.95 17.54 28.83
N ARG A 40 -34.54 16.89 29.85
CA ARG A 40 -34.16 15.55 30.35
C ARG A 40 -34.10 14.47 29.28
N ASN A 41 -34.97 14.52 28.28
CA ASN A 41 -35.00 13.53 27.19
C ASN A 41 -33.76 13.58 26.27
N MET A 42 -33.22 14.76 26.00
CA MET A 42 -32.02 14.93 25.19
C MET A 42 -30.73 14.44 25.90
N ALA A 43 -30.72 14.56 27.25
CA ALA A 43 -29.60 14.02 28.03
C ALA A 43 -29.58 12.49 28.08
N GLU A 44 -30.75 11.85 28.00
CA GLU A 44 -30.85 10.38 27.91
C GLU A 44 -30.49 9.88 26.53
N GLU A 45 -30.88 10.56 25.43
CA GLU A 45 -30.44 10.27 24.07
C GLU A 45 -28.92 10.43 23.90
N CYS A 46 -28.34 11.52 24.40
CA CYS A 46 -26.88 11.69 24.36
C CYS A 46 -26.14 10.58 25.13
N ARG A 47 -26.66 10.14 26.26
CA ARG A 47 -26.09 9.02 27.04
C ARG A 47 -26.26 7.67 26.30
N ALA A 48 -27.37 7.48 25.60
CA ALA A 48 -27.58 6.28 24.78
C ALA A 48 -26.60 6.24 23.59
N ILE A 49 -26.42 7.34 22.88
CA ILE A 49 -25.45 7.49 21.78
C ILE A 49 -24.01 7.26 22.28
N ALA A 50 -23.64 7.85 23.42
CA ALA A 50 -22.33 7.65 24.02
C ALA A 50 -22.08 6.20 24.46
N ARG A 51 -23.12 5.49 24.95
CA ARG A 51 -23.04 4.06 25.28
C ARG A 51 -22.90 3.20 24.03
N GLU A 52 -23.69 3.45 23.01
CA GLU A 52 -23.61 2.72 21.74
C GLU A 52 -22.25 2.91 21.06
N GLN A 53 -21.70 4.13 21.06
CA GLN A 53 -20.37 4.38 20.53
C GLN A 53 -19.28 3.73 21.38
N LYS A 54 -19.43 3.69 22.70
CA LYS A 54 -18.51 2.99 23.61
C LYS A 54 -18.54 1.47 23.39
N GLU A 55 -19.72 0.89 23.15
CA GLU A 55 -19.87 -0.52 22.81
C GLU A 55 -19.29 -0.85 21.43
N LYS A 56 -19.52 0.01 20.43
CA LYS A 56 -18.90 -0.11 19.09
C LYS A 56 -17.37 0.02 19.18
N MET A 57 -16.86 0.95 19.97
CA MET A 57 -15.41 1.09 20.21
C MET A 57 -14.84 -0.10 20.98
N GLN A 58 -15.52 -0.64 21.98
CA GLN A 58 -15.10 -1.86 22.70
C GLN A 58 -15.16 -3.10 21.80
N ALA A 59 -16.17 -3.21 20.93
CA ALA A 59 -16.26 -4.28 19.95
C ALA A 59 -15.14 -4.17 18.89
N GLN A 60 -14.80 -2.97 18.44
CA GLN A 60 -13.63 -2.73 17.56
C GLN A 60 -12.31 -3.04 18.28
N PHE A 61 -12.17 -2.69 19.56
CA PHE A 61 -10.96 -3.00 20.36
C PHE A 61 -10.78 -4.51 20.61
N THR A 62 -11.86 -5.24 20.82
CA THR A 62 -11.81 -6.71 20.98
C THR A 62 -11.57 -7.41 19.64
N LYS A 63 -12.16 -6.94 18.56
CA LYS A 63 -11.92 -7.41 17.20
C LYS A 63 -10.46 -7.17 16.79
N GLY A 64 -9.93 -5.97 17.04
CA GLY A 64 -8.53 -5.62 16.78
C GLY A 64 -7.49 -6.39 17.61
N LYS A 65 -7.83 -6.91 18.81
CA LYS A 65 -6.92 -7.80 19.55
C LYS A 65 -6.83 -9.20 18.93
N GLY A 66 -7.94 -9.73 18.42
CA GLY A 66 -7.97 -11.01 17.70
C GLY A 66 -7.20 -10.94 16.38
N GLU A 67 -7.38 -9.87 15.61
CA GLU A 67 -6.67 -9.61 14.35
C GLU A 67 -5.16 -9.47 14.56
N LYS A 68 -4.72 -8.69 15.53
CA LYS A 68 -3.29 -8.54 15.84
C LYS A 68 -2.63 -9.85 16.23
N ARG A 69 -3.32 -10.71 16.99
CA ARG A 69 -2.81 -12.05 17.32
C ARG A 69 -2.68 -12.91 16.07
N HIS A 70 -3.63 -12.85 15.16
CA HIS A 70 -3.59 -13.57 13.89
C HIS A 70 -2.43 -13.11 13.01
N ILE A 71 -2.19 -11.79 12.92
CA ILE A 71 -1.07 -11.19 12.18
C ILE A 71 0.26 -11.65 12.77
N LEU A 72 0.42 -11.60 14.10
CA LEU A 72 1.62 -12.09 14.79
C LEU A 72 1.88 -13.58 14.54
N LEU A 73 0.84 -14.42 14.58
CA LEU A 73 0.96 -15.85 14.29
C LEU A 73 1.36 -16.10 12.83
N ARG A 74 0.85 -15.30 11.90
CA ARG A 74 1.19 -15.40 10.48
C ARG A 74 2.63 -14.95 10.21
N LEU A 75 3.08 -13.84 10.80
CA LEU A 75 4.50 -13.44 10.79
C LEU A 75 5.39 -14.51 11.43
N GLY A 76 4.97 -15.06 12.58
CA GLY A 76 5.66 -16.17 13.22
C GLY A 76 5.80 -17.39 12.32
N ARG A 77 4.81 -17.67 11.46
CA ARG A 77 4.90 -18.76 10.47
C ARG A 77 5.97 -18.51 9.41
N TYR A 78 6.14 -17.28 8.95
CA TYR A 78 7.25 -16.92 8.04
C TYR A 78 8.61 -17.12 8.72
N LEU A 79 8.74 -16.71 9.99
CA LEU A 79 9.96 -16.95 10.78
C LEU A 79 10.21 -18.45 11.00
N TRP A 80 9.16 -19.23 11.27
CA TRP A 80 9.26 -20.66 11.55
C TRP A 80 9.73 -21.51 10.37
N GLN A 81 9.58 -21.01 9.15
CA GLN A 81 10.17 -21.64 7.95
C GLN A 81 11.69 -21.75 8.07
N PHE A 82 12.32 -20.85 8.82
CA PHE A 82 13.77 -20.80 9.06
C PHE A 82 14.16 -21.24 10.48
N LYS A 83 13.42 -22.18 11.07
CA LYS A 83 13.58 -22.65 12.47
C LYS A 83 15.01 -22.95 12.88
N GLY A 84 15.84 -23.55 12.00
CA GLY A 84 17.23 -23.86 12.30
C GLY A 84 18.09 -22.60 12.47
N TRP A 85 17.94 -21.64 11.58
CA TRP A 85 18.63 -20.36 11.66
C TRP A 85 18.12 -19.51 12.83
N LEU A 86 16.81 -19.58 13.13
CA LEU A 86 16.21 -18.90 14.28
C LEU A 86 16.74 -19.47 15.61
N PHE A 87 16.86 -20.79 15.72
CA PHE A 87 17.45 -21.42 16.88
C PHE A 87 18.92 -21.00 17.09
N LEU A 88 19.70 -20.96 16.00
CA LEU A 88 21.07 -20.45 16.03
C LEU A 88 21.13 -18.99 16.49
N ALA A 89 20.22 -18.14 15.98
CA ALA A 89 20.15 -16.73 16.38
C ALA A 89 19.82 -16.58 17.87
N ILE A 90 18.88 -17.36 18.40
CA ILE A 90 18.54 -17.36 19.82
C ILE A 90 19.75 -17.81 20.67
N LEU A 91 20.44 -18.88 20.27
CA LEU A 91 21.63 -19.37 20.97
C LEU A 91 22.74 -18.32 21.00
N LEU A 92 23.02 -17.69 19.85
CA LEU A 92 24.02 -16.60 19.72
C LEU A 92 23.63 -15.40 20.57
N SER A 93 22.36 -15.01 20.59
CA SER A 93 21.86 -13.90 21.42
C SER A 93 22.02 -14.18 22.90
N ILE A 94 21.66 -15.37 23.37
CA ILE A 94 21.82 -15.77 24.78
C ILE A 94 23.30 -15.77 25.14
N SER A 95 24.15 -16.43 24.35
CA SER A 95 25.59 -16.55 24.62
C SER A 95 26.28 -15.17 24.64
N SER A 96 26.03 -14.31 23.66
CA SER A 96 26.59 -12.97 23.59
C SER A 96 26.20 -12.12 24.80
N ASN A 97 24.89 -12.11 25.16
CA ASN A 97 24.41 -11.32 26.29
C ASN A 97 24.93 -11.84 27.64
N LEU A 98 25.00 -13.17 27.86
CA LEU A 98 25.55 -13.74 29.09
C LEU A 98 27.03 -13.40 29.26
N LEU A 99 27.83 -13.48 28.18
CA LEU A 99 29.24 -13.08 28.22
C LEU A 99 29.39 -11.58 28.53
N SER A 100 28.56 -10.73 27.93
CA SER A 100 28.54 -9.30 28.23
C SER A 100 28.15 -8.98 29.67
N LEU A 101 27.30 -9.82 30.30
CA LEU A 101 26.89 -9.68 31.70
C LEU A 101 27.96 -10.13 32.68
N ALA A 102 28.93 -10.95 32.28
CA ALA A 102 30.05 -11.33 33.15
C ALA A 102 31.05 -10.17 33.36
N GLY A 103 31.20 -9.25 32.40
CA GLY A 103 32.14 -8.12 32.46
C GLY A 103 32.06 -7.27 33.72
N PRO A 104 30.87 -6.77 34.14
CA PRO A 104 30.72 -6.01 35.38
C PRO A 104 31.20 -6.72 36.65
N MET A 105 31.08 -8.05 36.70
CA MET A 105 31.56 -8.85 37.85
C MET A 105 33.08 -8.83 37.92
N TYR A 106 33.77 -9.06 36.80
CA TYR A 106 35.25 -8.97 36.76
C TYR A 106 35.77 -7.55 36.99
N SER A 107 35.00 -6.52 36.56
CA SER A 107 35.31 -5.12 36.91
C SER A 107 35.32 -4.90 38.43
N GLY A 108 34.35 -5.50 39.16
CA GLY A 108 34.32 -5.45 40.61
C GLY A 108 35.51 -6.15 41.25
N TYR A 109 35.88 -7.34 40.75
CA TYR A 109 37.08 -8.05 41.25
C TYR A 109 38.36 -7.27 41.01
N ALA A 110 38.48 -6.55 39.89
CA ALA A 110 39.61 -5.68 39.62
C ALA A 110 39.67 -4.50 40.61
N VAL A 111 38.50 -3.89 40.92
CA VAL A 111 38.39 -2.82 41.93
C VAL A 111 38.78 -3.33 43.31
N ASP A 112 38.33 -4.49 43.73
CA ASP A 112 38.68 -5.09 45.02
C ASP A 112 40.18 -5.40 45.13
N ALA A 113 40.83 -5.75 44.01
CA ALA A 113 42.29 -5.96 43.96
C ALA A 113 43.12 -4.67 44.07
N MET A 114 42.50 -3.49 43.91
CA MET A 114 43.14 -2.17 44.03
C MET A 114 42.94 -1.53 45.42
N VAL A 115 42.12 -2.10 46.28
CA VAL A 115 41.76 -1.51 47.57
C VAL A 115 42.87 -1.75 48.59
N GLY A 116 43.35 -0.66 49.23
CA GLY A 116 44.34 -0.66 50.28
C GLY A 116 45.59 0.14 49.88
N LYS A 117 46.02 1.05 50.75
CA LYS A 117 47.21 1.89 50.51
C LYS A 117 48.47 1.00 50.53
N GLY A 118 49.14 0.86 49.39
CA GLY A 118 50.33 0.03 49.23
C GLY A 118 50.08 -1.49 49.11
N GLN A 119 48.79 -1.92 48.96
CA GLN A 119 48.41 -3.36 48.86
C GLN A 119 47.81 -3.69 47.50
N VAL A 120 48.09 -2.91 46.47
CA VAL A 120 47.52 -3.16 45.12
C VAL A 120 48.13 -4.42 44.53
N ASN A 121 47.27 -5.41 44.24
CA ASN A 121 47.66 -6.62 43.53
C ASN A 121 47.54 -6.43 42.02
N MET A 122 48.59 -5.87 41.40
CA MET A 122 48.58 -5.58 39.96
C MET A 122 48.42 -6.81 39.08
N GLU A 123 48.96 -7.95 39.48
CA GLU A 123 48.83 -9.21 38.74
C GLU A 123 47.35 -9.62 38.63
N ARG A 124 46.57 -9.52 39.72
CA ARG A 124 45.16 -9.83 39.74
C ARG A 124 44.34 -8.79 38.95
N VAL A 125 44.72 -7.52 38.97
CA VAL A 125 44.07 -6.46 38.17
C VAL A 125 44.27 -6.75 36.68
N ILE A 126 45.50 -7.03 36.24
CA ILE A 126 45.82 -7.35 34.85
C ILE A 126 45.05 -8.59 34.41
N TYR A 127 45.04 -9.66 35.21
CA TYR A 127 44.28 -10.89 34.93
C TYR A 127 42.77 -10.61 34.74
N CYS A 128 42.14 -9.80 35.61
CA CYS A 128 40.75 -9.41 35.45
C CYS A 128 40.52 -8.59 34.18
N CYS A 129 41.42 -7.67 33.83
CA CYS A 129 41.35 -6.89 32.60
C CYS A 129 41.44 -7.77 31.34
N GLU A 130 42.38 -8.71 31.32
CA GLU A 130 42.53 -9.68 30.20
C GLU A 130 41.27 -10.50 29.99
N ILE A 131 40.68 -11.03 31.06
CA ILE A 131 39.42 -11.77 31.00
C ILE A 131 38.28 -10.87 30.48
N MET A 132 38.17 -9.62 30.98
CA MET A 132 37.14 -8.68 30.51
C MET A 132 37.29 -8.40 29.02
N ILE A 133 38.52 -8.14 28.54
CA ILE A 133 38.80 -7.92 27.12
C ILE A 133 38.38 -9.16 26.30
N ALA A 134 38.79 -10.37 26.74
CA ALA A 134 38.43 -11.59 26.06
C ALA A 134 36.91 -11.81 26.01
N LEU A 135 36.20 -11.62 27.15
CA LEU A 135 34.72 -11.76 27.23
C LEU A 135 34.02 -10.75 26.31
N TYR A 136 34.45 -9.49 26.29
CA TYR A 136 33.83 -8.48 25.41
C TYR A 136 34.12 -8.73 23.93
N LEU A 137 35.34 -9.16 23.58
CA LEU A 137 35.69 -9.50 22.19
C LEU A 137 34.86 -10.69 21.68
N VAL A 138 34.77 -11.75 22.49
CA VAL A 138 33.95 -12.91 22.12
C VAL A 138 32.45 -12.54 22.05
N SER A 139 31.94 -11.77 23.02
CA SER A 139 30.58 -11.26 23.00
C SER A 139 30.28 -10.43 21.74
N ALA A 140 31.21 -9.52 21.36
CA ALA A 140 31.09 -8.70 20.16
C ALA A 140 31.11 -9.54 18.88
N ALA A 141 31.99 -10.55 18.81
CA ALA A 141 32.06 -11.47 17.67
C ALA A 141 30.75 -12.27 17.52
N LEU A 142 30.20 -12.81 18.63
CA LEU A 142 28.94 -13.52 18.62
C LEU A 142 27.76 -12.61 18.23
N ALA A 143 27.72 -11.36 18.72
CA ALA A 143 26.71 -10.37 18.34
C ALA A 143 26.81 -10.02 16.84
N TYR A 144 28.02 -9.91 16.30
CA TYR A 144 28.25 -9.68 14.88
C TYR A 144 27.72 -10.84 14.04
N ILE A 145 28.04 -12.09 14.42
CA ILE A 145 27.54 -13.31 13.76
C ILE A 145 26.00 -13.36 13.85
N LEU A 146 25.42 -13.03 15.00
CA LEU A 146 23.96 -12.94 15.18
C LEU A 146 23.34 -11.99 14.16
N ASN A 147 23.90 -10.79 14.00
CA ASN A 147 23.38 -9.81 13.02
C ASN A 147 23.49 -10.34 11.59
N LEU A 148 24.57 -11.01 11.22
CA LEU A 148 24.69 -11.65 9.89
C LEU A 148 23.64 -12.74 9.68
N VAL A 149 23.38 -13.58 10.70
CA VAL A 149 22.34 -14.63 10.67
C VAL A 149 20.96 -13.99 10.47
N MET A 150 20.65 -12.96 11.26
CA MET A 150 19.36 -12.27 11.14
C MET A 150 19.18 -11.59 9.77
N LEU A 151 20.24 -10.97 9.24
CA LEU A 151 20.23 -10.38 7.90
C LEU A 151 19.90 -11.43 6.81
N GLN A 152 20.44 -12.64 6.92
CA GLN A 152 20.13 -13.72 5.98
C GLN A 152 18.69 -14.24 6.12
N ILE A 153 18.17 -14.35 7.33
CA ILE A 153 16.78 -14.76 7.59
C ILE A 153 15.83 -13.73 6.97
N THR A 154 16.01 -12.45 7.30
CA THR A 154 15.11 -11.37 6.87
C THR A 154 15.17 -11.12 5.37
N LYS A 155 16.37 -11.19 4.74
CA LYS A 155 16.51 -11.15 3.29
C LYS A 155 15.62 -12.20 2.59
N ARG A 156 15.63 -13.44 3.10
CA ARG A 156 14.83 -14.52 2.53
C ARG A 156 13.33 -14.32 2.77
N ILE A 157 12.93 -13.87 3.96
CA ILE A 157 11.53 -13.56 4.28
C ILE A 157 11.01 -12.47 3.35
N VAL A 158 11.74 -11.36 3.21
CA VAL A 158 11.36 -10.24 2.34
C VAL A 158 11.22 -10.68 0.88
N SER A 159 12.20 -11.44 0.37
CA SER A 159 12.13 -11.99 -0.99
C SER A 159 10.89 -12.86 -1.18
N THR A 160 10.59 -13.76 -0.23
CA THR A 160 9.41 -14.62 -0.28
C THR A 160 8.11 -13.81 -0.19
N MET A 161 8.06 -12.80 0.68
CA MET A 161 6.88 -11.94 0.81
C MET A 161 6.62 -11.16 -0.48
N ARG A 162 7.66 -10.54 -1.07
CA ARG A 162 7.52 -9.81 -2.33
C ARG A 162 7.09 -10.72 -3.49
N SER A 163 7.65 -11.93 -3.57
CA SER A 163 7.23 -12.94 -4.56
C SER A 163 5.76 -13.31 -4.37
N ASN A 164 5.35 -13.64 -3.14
CA ASN A 164 3.96 -14.00 -2.85
C ASN A 164 2.97 -12.87 -3.16
N ILE A 165 3.36 -11.60 -2.86
CA ILE A 165 2.54 -10.43 -3.19
C ILE A 165 2.41 -10.30 -4.71
N PHE A 166 3.52 -10.40 -5.44
CA PHE A 166 3.52 -10.27 -6.90
C PHE A 166 2.71 -11.39 -7.56
N ASP A 167 2.91 -12.64 -7.13
CA ASP A 167 2.13 -13.79 -7.60
C ASP A 167 0.62 -13.60 -7.35
N ARG A 168 0.27 -13.06 -6.16
CA ARG A 168 -1.13 -12.73 -5.84
C ARG A 168 -1.68 -11.65 -6.78
N LEU A 169 -0.94 -10.55 -6.99
CA LEU A 169 -1.35 -9.47 -7.88
C LEU A 169 -1.64 -9.96 -9.30
N MET A 170 -0.83 -10.88 -9.82
CA MET A 170 -1.05 -11.45 -11.17
C MET A 170 -2.31 -12.32 -11.27
N ARG A 171 -2.91 -12.72 -10.15
CA ARG A 171 -4.13 -13.54 -10.09
C ARG A 171 -5.36 -12.76 -9.64
N LEU A 172 -5.21 -11.48 -9.28
CA LEU A 172 -6.35 -10.65 -8.90
C LEU A 172 -7.18 -10.24 -10.13
N PRO A 173 -8.51 -10.09 -9.97
CA PRO A 173 -9.38 -9.62 -11.04
C PRO A 173 -9.09 -8.14 -11.38
N VAL A 174 -9.47 -7.74 -12.59
CA VAL A 174 -9.32 -6.34 -13.06
C VAL A 174 -10.02 -5.36 -12.12
N SER A 175 -11.17 -5.74 -11.55
CA SER A 175 -11.93 -4.93 -10.59
C SER A 175 -11.12 -4.46 -9.38
N PHE A 176 -10.12 -5.23 -8.96
CA PHE A 176 -9.21 -4.82 -7.90
C PHE A 176 -8.36 -3.61 -8.32
N PHE A 177 -7.83 -3.64 -9.54
CA PHE A 177 -6.98 -2.55 -10.05
C PHE A 177 -7.78 -1.29 -10.39
N ASP A 178 -9.05 -1.43 -10.78
CA ASP A 178 -9.95 -0.30 -11.03
C ASP A 178 -10.32 0.44 -9.73
N THR A 179 -10.29 -0.25 -8.58
CA THR A 179 -10.66 0.31 -7.27
C THR A 179 -9.47 0.74 -6.41
N HIS A 180 -8.25 0.34 -6.77
CA HIS A 180 -7.04 0.62 -5.99
C HIS A 180 -6.00 1.37 -6.81
N ALA A 181 -5.49 2.48 -6.27
CA ALA A 181 -4.43 3.24 -6.92
C ALA A 181 -3.13 2.43 -7.00
N ALA A 182 -2.45 2.47 -8.15
CA ALA A 182 -1.18 1.77 -8.36
C ALA A 182 -0.11 2.18 -7.33
N GLY A 183 -0.10 3.44 -6.90
CA GLY A 183 0.80 3.95 -5.87
C GLY A 183 0.64 3.26 -4.51
N ASP A 184 -0.60 2.96 -4.11
CA ASP A 184 -0.88 2.23 -2.86
C ASP A 184 -0.37 0.79 -2.93
N ILE A 185 -0.56 0.14 -4.07
CA ILE A 185 -0.08 -1.24 -4.30
C ILE A 185 1.45 -1.28 -4.23
N ILE A 186 2.13 -0.35 -4.93
CA ILE A 186 3.58 -0.23 -4.91
C ILE A 186 4.08 0.04 -3.49
N SER A 187 3.43 0.94 -2.74
CA SER A 187 3.78 1.24 -1.35
C SER A 187 3.71 0.01 -0.45
N ARG A 188 2.73 -0.89 -0.65
CA ARG A 188 2.63 -2.15 0.10
C ARG A 188 3.78 -3.11 -0.19
N ILE A 189 4.21 -3.21 -1.46
CA ILE A 189 5.31 -4.11 -1.87
C ILE A 189 6.67 -3.58 -1.40
N THR A 190 6.84 -2.25 -1.39
CA THR A 190 8.12 -1.60 -1.07
C THR A 190 8.15 -1.20 0.41
N TYR A 191 7.46 -0.13 0.77
CA TYR A 191 7.55 0.49 2.09
C TYR A 191 7.04 -0.40 3.23
N ASP A 192 5.86 -1.05 3.06
CA ASP A 192 5.32 -1.90 4.13
C ASP A 192 6.18 -3.14 4.36
N VAL A 193 6.64 -3.79 3.30
CA VAL A 193 7.55 -4.94 3.42
C VAL A 193 8.89 -4.54 4.04
N ASP A 194 9.42 -3.36 3.73
CA ASP A 194 10.66 -2.85 4.36
C ASP A 194 10.47 -2.48 5.83
N THR A 195 9.30 -1.96 6.21
CA THR A 195 8.94 -1.73 7.61
C THR A 195 8.89 -3.04 8.40
N ILE A 196 8.31 -4.09 7.83
CA ILE A 196 8.32 -5.43 8.42
C ILE A 196 9.74 -5.97 8.53
N ASN A 197 10.57 -5.81 7.49
CA ASN A 197 11.97 -6.22 7.47
C ASN A 197 12.78 -5.58 8.59
N THR A 198 12.69 -4.26 8.75
CA THR A 198 13.42 -3.50 9.78
C THR A 198 13.03 -3.99 11.18
N SER A 199 11.74 -4.17 11.42
CA SER A 199 11.25 -4.65 12.71
C SER A 199 11.69 -6.09 13.00
N LEU A 200 11.60 -6.99 12.03
CA LEU A 200 12.04 -8.38 12.21
C LEU A 200 13.56 -8.48 12.42
N SER A 201 14.35 -7.64 11.75
CA SER A 201 15.81 -7.66 11.85
C SER A 201 16.31 -7.09 13.18
N ASN A 202 15.74 -5.97 13.62
CA ASN A 202 16.27 -5.18 14.72
C ASN A 202 15.45 -5.33 16.00
N ASP A 203 14.12 -5.16 15.91
CA ASP A 203 13.29 -5.06 17.10
C ASP A 203 13.14 -6.40 17.82
N VAL A 204 12.96 -7.50 17.07
CA VAL A 204 12.85 -8.84 17.65
C VAL A 204 14.15 -9.23 18.36
N VAL A 205 15.29 -8.92 17.75
CA VAL A 205 16.62 -9.19 18.36
C VAL A 205 16.83 -8.32 19.59
N SER A 206 16.51 -7.03 19.49
CA SER A 206 16.63 -6.07 20.61
C SER A 206 15.72 -6.42 21.77
N LEU A 207 14.49 -6.88 21.51
CA LEU A 207 13.57 -7.36 22.56
C LEU A 207 14.12 -8.60 23.27
N ALA A 208 14.63 -9.59 22.51
CA ALA A 208 15.22 -10.78 23.10
C ALA A 208 16.47 -10.43 23.93
N ALA A 209 17.37 -9.61 23.40
CA ALA A 209 18.57 -9.12 24.10
C ALA A 209 18.21 -8.34 25.36
N SER A 210 17.20 -7.43 25.27
CA SER A 210 16.70 -6.64 26.39
C SER A 210 16.14 -7.52 27.51
N PHE A 211 15.36 -8.53 27.16
CA PHE A 211 14.80 -9.48 28.14
C PHE A 211 15.90 -10.25 28.86
N ILE A 212 16.89 -10.78 28.13
CA ILE A 212 18.03 -11.51 28.71
C ILE A 212 18.85 -10.57 29.61
N THR A 213 19.11 -9.32 29.16
CA THR A 213 19.90 -8.34 29.90
C THR A 213 19.20 -7.90 31.18
N VAL A 214 17.88 -7.65 31.14
CA VAL A 214 17.09 -7.26 32.33
C VAL A 214 17.08 -8.37 33.36
N ILE A 215 16.72 -9.60 32.94
CA ILE A 215 16.69 -10.75 33.87
C ILE A 215 18.09 -11.06 34.40
N GLY A 216 19.08 -11.13 33.52
CA GLY A 216 20.45 -11.45 33.91
C GLY A 216 21.05 -10.40 34.84
N SER A 217 20.86 -9.10 34.58
CA SER A 217 21.32 -8.05 35.50
C SER A 217 20.59 -8.09 36.84
N LEU A 218 19.27 -8.36 36.84
CA LEU A 218 18.51 -8.50 38.07
C LEU A 218 19.03 -9.69 38.93
N VAL A 219 19.27 -10.84 38.32
CA VAL A 219 19.84 -12.02 39.01
C VAL A 219 21.21 -11.66 39.61
N MET A 220 22.10 -11.03 38.81
CA MET A 220 23.42 -10.63 39.31
C MET A 220 23.34 -9.61 40.46
N MET A 221 22.41 -8.65 40.39
CA MET A 221 22.18 -7.69 41.47
C MET A 221 21.66 -8.37 42.74
N LEU A 222 20.77 -9.37 42.63
CA LEU A 222 20.28 -10.16 43.75
C LEU A 222 21.40 -11.01 44.40
N LEU A 223 22.32 -11.54 43.58
CA LEU A 223 23.46 -12.30 44.09
C LEU A 223 24.48 -11.41 44.85
N ILE A 224 24.63 -10.14 44.41
CA ILE A 224 25.54 -9.20 45.07
C ILE A 224 24.93 -8.63 46.34
N SER A 225 23.71 -8.12 46.32
CA SER A 225 23.07 -7.49 47.47
C SER A 225 21.55 -7.38 47.32
N PRO A 226 20.75 -8.33 47.84
CA PRO A 226 19.29 -8.29 47.81
C PRO A 226 18.69 -6.99 48.37
N PRO A 227 19.20 -6.39 49.47
CA PRO A 227 18.62 -5.18 50.01
C PRO A 227 18.75 -3.95 49.09
N LEU A 228 19.80 -3.85 48.27
CA LEU A 228 19.95 -2.76 47.31
C LEU A 228 18.98 -2.88 46.15
N VAL A 229 18.50 -4.08 45.83
CA VAL A 229 17.48 -4.30 44.79
C VAL A 229 16.13 -3.66 45.15
N LEU A 230 15.81 -3.49 46.45
CA LEU A 230 14.60 -2.82 46.90
C LEU A 230 14.48 -1.37 46.38
N ILE A 231 15.62 -0.72 46.09
CA ILE A 231 15.62 0.61 45.46
C ILE A 231 14.88 0.57 44.12
N PHE A 232 15.09 -0.51 43.35
CA PHE A 232 14.46 -0.66 42.02
C PHE A 232 12.97 -1.00 42.10
N VAL A 233 12.50 -1.60 43.19
CA VAL A 233 11.08 -1.85 43.44
C VAL A 233 10.30 -0.50 43.53
N VAL A 234 10.97 0.58 43.93
CA VAL A 234 10.39 1.93 43.99
C VAL A 234 10.65 2.72 42.72
N THR A 235 11.91 2.69 42.25
CA THR A 235 12.32 3.57 41.13
C THR A 235 11.81 3.09 39.75
N VAL A 236 11.65 1.79 39.52
CA VAL A 236 11.11 1.27 38.25
C VAL A 236 9.63 1.64 38.06
N PRO A 237 8.71 1.42 39.02
CA PRO A 237 7.35 1.92 38.92
C PRO A 237 7.26 3.43 38.72
N LEU A 238 8.14 4.20 39.38
CA LEU A 238 8.23 5.65 39.24
C LEU A 238 8.64 6.02 37.79
N THR A 239 9.63 5.36 37.23
CA THR A 239 10.05 5.55 35.84
C THR A 239 8.89 5.24 34.87
N ILE A 240 8.21 4.11 35.06
CA ILE A 240 7.05 3.72 34.22
C ILE A 240 5.93 4.75 34.34
N PHE A 241 5.69 5.28 35.53
CA PHE A 241 4.67 6.33 35.76
C PHE A 241 5.04 7.61 34.97
N PHE A 242 6.30 8.08 35.06
CA PHE A 242 6.77 9.25 34.32
C PHE A 242 6.65 9.03 32.81
N ILE A 243 7.12 7.88 32.29
CA ILE A 243 6.99 7.55 30.87
C ILE A 243 5.52 7.59 30.43
N LYS A 244 4.62 6.92 31.14
CA LYS A 244 3.18 6.90 30.80
C LYS A 244 2.56 8.29 30.81
N LYS A 245 2.86 9.09 31.82
CA LYS A 245 2.33 10.46 31.95
C LYS A 245 2.82 11.36 30.82
N LEU A 246 4.13 11.37 30.56
CA LEU A 246 4.73 12.19 29.50
C LEU A 246 4.29 11.74 28.12
N THR A 247 4.28 10.42 27.84
CA THR A 247 3.78 9.88 26.58
C THR A 247 2.30 10.21 26.36
N GLY A 248 1.50 10.20 27.43
CA GLY A 248 0.10 10.64 27.37
C GLY A 248 -0.05 12.10 26.94
N LEU A 249 0.84 12.98 27.40
CA LEU A 249 0.85 14.40 27.05
C LEU A 249 1.41 14.66 25.64
N THR A 250 2.39 13.89 25.21
CA THR A 250 3.05 14.08 23.89
C THR A 250 2.25 13.48 22.74
N ARG A 251 1.53 12.38 22.96
CA ARG A 251 0.77 11.67 21.92
C ARG A 251 -0.18 12.57 21.10
N PRO A 252 -1.04 13.43 21.69
CA PRO A 252 -1.89 14.33 20.91
C PRO A 252 -1.08 15.35 20.10
N LEU A 253 0.05 15.83 20.63
CA LEU A 253 0.92 16.76 19.92
C LEU A 253 1.58 16.14 18.69
N PHE A 254 2.05 14.88 18.78
CA PHE A 254 2.58 14.15 17.64
C PHE A 254 1.52 13.86 16.58
N ARG A 255 0.26 13.61 16.99
CA ARG A 255 -0.86 13.49 16.04
C ARG A 255 -1.13 14.80 15.32
N ALA A 256 -1.18 15.92 16.05
CA ALA A 256 -1.37 17.25 15.47
C ALA A 256 -0.24 17.59 14.47
N ARG A 257 1.03 17.28 14.83
CA ARG A 257 2.18 17.41 13.94
C ARG A 257 1.99 16.62 12.65
N SER A 258 1.62 15.33 12.77
CA SER A 258 1.39 14.47 11.58
C SER A 258 0.24 14.97 10.72
N GLY A 259 -0.85 15.47 11.33
CA GLY A 259 -1.98 16.07 10.62
C GLY A 259 -1.56 17.31 9.84
N LYS A 260 -0.88 18.27 10.50
CA LYS A 260 -0.43 19.51 9.84
C LYS A 260 0.62 19.27 8.74
N LEU A 261 1.50 18.30 8.93
CA LEU A 261 2.43 17.89 7.87
C LEU A 261 1.70 17.25 6.69
N GLY A 262 0.65 16.45 6.95
CA GLY A 262 -0.21 15.89 5.90
C GLY A 262 -0.93 16.97 5.10
N GLU A 263 -1.49 18.00 5.76
CA GLU A 263 -2.13 19.15 5.09
C GLU A 263 -1.13 19.94 4.23
N LEU A 264 0.10 20.13 4.72
CA LEU A 264 1.17 20.81 3.98
C LEU A 264 1.60 19.99 2.75
N ASN A 265 1.81 18.68 2.91
CA ASN A 265 2.18 17.80 1.80
C ASN A 265 1.09 17.73 0.73
N GLY A 266 -0.19 17.61 1.11
CA GLY A 266 -1.30 17.64 0.16
C GLY A 266 -1.39 18.96 -0.61
N PHE A 267 -1.13 20.09 0.07
CA PHE A 267 -1.06 21.39 -0.61
C PHE A 267 0.11 21.46 -1.60
N ILE A 268 1.28 20.95 -1.23
CA ILE A 268 2.46 20.91 -2.13
C ILE A 268 2.15 20.06 -3.36
N GLU A 269 1.59 18.88 -3.17
CA GLU A 269 1.22 17.96 -4.27
C GLU A 269 0.24 18.61 -5.24
N GLU A 270 -0.82 19.25 -4.71
CA GLU A 270 -1.81 19.99 -5.50
C GLU A 270 -1.17 21.12 -6.33
N MET A 271 -0.29 21.93 -5.71
CA MET A 271 0.36 23.04 -6.39
C MET A 271 1.38 22.57 -7.45
N LEU A 272 2.10 21.46 -7.19
CA LEU A 272 3.02 20.88 -8.17
C LEU A 272 2.27 20.26 -9.35
N ALA A 273 1.17 19.55 -9.10
CA ALA A 273 0.32 19.01 -10.15
C ALA A 273 -0.30 20.13 -11.01
N GLY A 274 -0.73 21.23 -10.37
CA GLY A 274 -1.32 22.40 -11.01
C GLY A 274 -0.33 23.45 -11.51
N GLN A 275 1.00 23.18 -11.53
CA GLN A 275 2.03 24.18 -11.79
C GLN A 275 1.86 24.95 -13.12
N LYS A 276 1.41 24.27 -14.19
CA LYS A 276 1.16 24.92 -15.48
C LYS A 276 0.05 25.97 -15.38
N SER A 277 -1.04 25.65 -14.68
CA SER A 277 -2.14 26.59 -14.46
C SER A 277 -1.70 27.75 -13.56
N LEU A 278 -0.96 27.43 -12.48
CA LEU A 278 -0.41 28.43 -11.57
C LEU A 278 0.45 29.46 -12.31
N LYS A 279 1.34 28.99 -13.20
CA LYS A 279 2.17 29.85 -14.08
C LYS A 279 1.35 30.64 -15.06
N ALA A 280 0.36 30.03 -15.73
CA ALA A 280 -0.50 30.67 -16.71
C ALA A 280 -1.33 31.83 -16.12
N TYR A 281 -1.74 31.72 -14.86
CA TYR A 281 -2.53 32.73 -14.15
C TYR A 281 -1.69 33.63 -13.23
N HIS A 282 -0.34 33.53 -13.24
CA HIS A 282 0.58 34.34 -12.43
C HIS A 282 0.26 34.36 -10.95
N GLN A 283 -0.09 33.16 -10.38
CA GLN A 283 -0.49 33.00 -8.98
C GLN A 283 0.66 32.60 -8.05
N GLU A 284 1.92 32.69 -8.47
CA GLU A 284 3.07 32.24 -7.70
C GLU A 284 3.17 32.95 -6.34
N VAL A 285 3.04 34.26 -6.31
CA VAL A 285 3.16 35.07 -5.08
C VAL A 285 2.06 34.71 -4.08
N ASN A 286 0.82 34.57 -4.56
CA ASN A 286 -0.31 34.18 -3.71
C ASN A 286 -0.15 32.77 -3.17
N THR A 287 0.35 31.85 -4.01
CA THR A 287 0.60 30.45 -3.62
C THR A 287 1.72 30.36 -2.59
N ILE A 288 2.80 31.14 -2.75
CA ILE A 288 3.89 31.21 -1.75
C ILE A 288 3.35 31.72 -0.41
N GLY A 289 2.48 32.73 -0.42
CA GLY A 289 1.85 33.21 0.82
C GLY A 289 0.99 32.15 1.52
N LYS A 290 0.21 31.38 0.76
CA LYS A 290 -0.57 30.24 1.30
C LYS A 290 0.31 29.12 1.83
N PHE A 291 1.40 28.83 1.12
CA PHE A 291 2.40 27.86 1.57
C PHE A 291 3.05 28.30 2.89
N GLN A 292 3.47 29.56 3.01
CA GLN A 292 4.08 30.09 4.21
C GLN A 292 3.15 29.94 5.43
N ALA A 293 1.86 30.30 5.30
CA ALA A 293 0.88 30.14 6.37
C ALA A 293 0.76 28.67 6.81
N LYS A 294 0.61 27.73 5.87
CA LYS A 294 0.53 26.29 6.20
C LYS A 294 1.84 25.74 6.79
N ASN A 295 2.97 26.23 6.30
CA ASN A 295 4.29 25.87 6.80
C ASN A 295 4.50 26.36 8.24
N GLU A 296 4.08 27.57 8.57
CA GLU A 296 4.14 28.10 9.94
C GLU A 296 3.28 27.27 10.91
N GLU A 297 2.07 26.88 10.51
CA GLU A 297 1.23 25.96 11.30
C GLU A 297 1.91 24.60 11.52
N ALA A 298 2.54 24.04 10.48
CA ALA A 298 3.24 22.77 10.57
C ALA A 298 4.48 22.89 11.47
N VAL A 299 5.25 23.99 11.36
CA VAL A 299 6.42 24.29 12.20
C VAL A 299 6.03 24.47 13.66
N ASP A 300 4.92 25.19 13.97
CA ASP A 300 4.44 25.36 15.35
C ASP A 300 4.01 24.01 15.95
N ALA A 301 3.27 23.20 15.18
CA ALA A 301 2.89 21.85 15.62
C ALA A 301 4.12 20.94 15.83
N TYR A 302 5.13 21.04 14.95
CA TYR A 302 6.40 20.33 15.09
C TYR A 302 7.13 20.77 16.38
N TYR A 303 7.28 22.08 16.58
CA TYR A 303 7.94 22.64 17.76
C TYR A 303 7.32 22.16 19.06
N ARG A 304 5.98 22.24 19.17
CA ARG A 304 5.25 21.78 20.38
C ARG A 304 5.43 20.29 20.64
N ALA A 305 5.37 19.47 19.58
CA ALA A 305 5.54 18.03 19.71
C ALA A 305 6.96 17.67 20.14
N ASP A 306 7.98 18.27 19.50
CA ASP A 306 9.39 18.03 19.81
C ASP A 306 9.81 18.59 21.17
N TYR A 307 9.33 19.78 21.54
CA TYR A 307 9.59 20.37 22.87
C TYR A 307 9.13 19.42 23.99
N MET A 308 7.89 18.95 23.93
CA MET A 308 7.38 18.02 24.94
C MET A 308 8.00 16.62 24.81
N GLY A 309 8.26 16.17 23.58
CA GLY A 309 8.91 14.87 23.32
C GLY A 309 10.33 14.82 23.87
N SER A 310 11.09 15.90 23.72
CA SER A 310 12.48 16.00 24.22
C SER A 310 12.59 15.95 25.75
N MET A 311 11.51 16.18 26.47
CA MET A 311 11.51 16.08 27.95
C MET A 311 11.48 14.63 28.45
N VAL A 312 11.07 13.67 27.63
CA VAL A 312 10.92 12.26 28.05
C VAL A 312 12.27 11.68 28.46
N GLY A 313 13.29 11.82 27.60
CA GLY A 313 14.65 11.31 27.86
C GLY A 313 15.27 11.84 29.15
N PRO A 314 15.40 13.16 29.32
CA PRO A 314 15.93 13.76 30.54
C PRO A 314 15.18 13.38 31.82
N SER A 315 13.84 13.27 31.75
CA SER A 315 13.02 12.88 32.92
C SER A 315 13.31 11.46 33.37
N VAL A 316 13.46 10.53 32.43
CA VAL A 316 13.83 9.15 32.72
C VAL A 316 15.27 9.08 33.26
N ASN A 317 16.19 9.82 32.66
CA ASN A 317 17.59 9.89 33.13
C ASN A 317 17.67 10.49 34.55
N LEU A 318 16.82 11.44 34.92
CA LEU A 318 16.75 11.97 36.28
C LEU A 318 16.41 10.87 37.29
N VAL A 319 15.38 10.06 37.02
CA VAL A 319 15.01 8.94 37.91
C VAL A 319 16.13 7.90 37.99
N ASN A 320 16.78 7.58 36.85
CA ASN A 320 17.92 6.65 36.84
C ASN A 320 19.11 7.19 37.64
N ASN A 321 19.42 8.46 37.54
CA ASN A 321 20.51 9.08 38.32
C ASN A 321 20.18 9.13 39.83
N ILE A 322 18.92 9.38 40.19
CA ILE A 322 18.46 9.26 41.57
C ILE A 322 18.64 7.82 42.07
N SER A 323 18.24 6.81 41.28
CA SER A 323 18.43 5.40 41.61
C SER A 323 19.90 5.09 41.85
N LEU A 324 20.76 5.58 40.96
CA LEU A 324 22.22 5.39 41.05
C LEU A 324 22.83 6.04 42.30
N ALA A 325 22.38 7.27 42.62
CA ALA A 325 22.79 7.97 43.84
C ALA A 325 22.39 7.19 45.09
N LEU A 326 21.15 6.71 45.15
CA LEU A 326 20.65 5.87 46.28
C LEU A 326 21.46 4.57 46.39
N VAL A 327 21.70 3.86 45.28
CA VAL A 327 22.55 2.66 45.27
C VAL A 327 23.93 2.94 45.80
N THR A 328 24.55 4.06 45.41
CA THR A 328 25.90 4.44 45.86
C THR A 328 25.91 4.80 47.36
N ILE A 329 24.93 5.58 47.84
CA ILE A 329 24.79 5.96 49.25
C ILE A 329 24.58 4.73 50.14
N PHE A 330 23.55 3.92 49.83
CA PHE A 330 23.27 2.72 50.63
C PHE A 330 24.35 1.64 50.48
N GLY A 331 25.01 1.55 49.32
CA GLY A 331 26.17 0.69 49.09
C GLY A 331 27.37 1.12 49.97
N ALA A 332 27.66 2.45 50.03
CA ALA A 332 28.70 2.98 50.88
C ALA A 332 28.43 2.76 52.40
N ILE A 333 27.20 2.92 52.85
CA ILE A 333 26.75 2.61 54.22
C ILE A 333 27.04 1.13 54.52
N ARG A 334 26.66 0.21 53.63
CA ARG A 334 26.91 -1.22 53.80
C ARG A 334 28.41 -1.57 53.76
N PHE A 335 29.19 -0.85 52.97
CA PHE A 335 30.65 -0.98 52.97
C PHE A 335 31.28 -0.61 54.33
N ILE A 336 30.84 0.53 54.92
CA ILE A 336 31.29 0.95 56.26
C ILE A 336 30.98 -0.09 57.32
N PHE A 337 29.84 -0.75 57.23
CA PHE A 337 29.46 -1.86 58.14
C PHE A 337 30.12 -3.21 57.78
N GLY A 338 31.04 -3.26 56.80
CA GLY A 338 31.75 -4.48 56.40
C GLY A 338 30.88 -5.52 55.69
N GLN A 339 29.66 -5.15 55.23
CA GLN A 339 28.72 -6.04 54.57
C GLN A 339 28.89 -6.14 53.05
N MET A 340 29.68 -5.28 52.46
CA MET A 340 29.98 -5.23 51.02
C MET A 340 31.41 -4.77 50.77
N THR A 341 31.98 -5.21 49.65
CA THR A 341 33.28 -4.70 49.17
C THR A 341 33.07 -3.49 48.23
N LEU A 342 34.12 -2.74 47.97
CA LEU A 342 34.07 -1.62 47.02
C LEU A 342 33.81 -2.11 45.57
N GLY A 343 34.37 -3.27 45.24
CA GLY A 343 34.14 -3.93 43.95
C GLY A 343 32.69 -4.38 43.78
N ASN A 344 32.06 -4.86 44.86
CA ASN A 344 30.64 -5.21 44.82
C ASN A 344 29.75 -3.98 44.53
N ILE A 345 30.08 -2.79 45.11
CA ILE A 345 29.38 -1.55 44.81
C ILE A 345 29.57 -1.19 43.33
N SER A 346 30.79 -1.24 42.84
CA SER A 346 31.11 -0.96 41.43
C SER A 346 30.34 -1.85 40.47
N SER A 347 30.39 -3.17 40.72
CA SER A 347 29.64 -4.16 39.92
C SER A 347 28.12 -3.87 39.95
N PHE A 348 27.58 -3.60 41.13
CA PHE A 348 26.15 -3.32 41.31
C PHE A 348 25.71 -2.07 40.53
N VAL A 349 26.53 -1.00 40.54
CA VAL A 349 26.30 0.23 39.74
C VAL A 349 26.31 -0.07 38.24
N LEU A 350 27.23 -0.89 37.75
CA LEU A 350 27.27 -1.30 36.35
C LEU A 350 26.04 -2.15 35.94
N TYR A 351 25.63 -3.09 36.79
CA TYR A 351 24.41 -3.88 36.54
C TYR A 351 23.16 -3.02 36.61
N SER A 352 23.09 -2.04 37.51
CA SER A 352 22.01 -1.06 37.59
C SER A 352 21.80 -0.31 36.28
N ARG A 353 22.89 0.13 35.63
CA ARG A 353 22.84 0.78 34.31
C ARG A 353 22.36 -0.18 33.21
N LYS A 354 22.88 -1.42 33.19
CA LYS A 354 22.45 -2.46 32.25
C LYS A 354 21.00 -2.86 32.44
N PHE A 355 20.47 -2.85 33.67
CA PHE A 355 19.08 -3.11 33.98
C PHE A 355 18.13 -2.01 33.50
N SER A 356 18.51 -0.74 33.70
CA SER A 356 17.64 0.40 33.36
C SER A 356 17.63 0.74 31.86
N GLY A 357 18.70 0.47 31.11
CA GLY A 357 18.83 0.77 29.67
C GLY A 357 17.66 0.22 28.84
N PRO A 358 17.46 -1.10 28.82
CA PRO A 358 16.40 -1.74 28.04
C PRO A 358 14.98 -1.28 28.40
N ILE A 359 14.73 -0.89 29.66
CA ILE A 359 13.42 -0.37 30.10
C ILE A 359 13.12 0.96 29.38
N ASN A 360 14.13 1.80 29.18
CA ASN A 360 14.01 3.07 28.49
C ASN A 360 13.77 2.90 26.99
N GLU A 361 14.40 1.91 26.37
CA GLU A 361 14.27 1.60 24.94
C GLU A 361 12.95 0.88 24.61
N SER A 362 12.38 0.18 25.58
CA SER A 362 11.14 -0.63 25.36
C SER A 362 9.99 0.17 24.75
N ALA A 363 9.87 1.47 25.06
CA ALA A 363 8.81 2.31 24.49
C ALA A 363 8.98 2.54 22.98
N ASN A 364 10.21 2.73 22.52
CA ASN A 364 10.54 2.94 21.10
C ASN A 364 10.33 1.63 20.32
N ILE A 365 10.87 0.52 20.83
CA ILE A 365 10.72 -0.81 20.22
C ILE A 365 9.23 -1.17 20.10
N MET A 366 8.41 -0.86 21.12
CA MET A 366 6.97 -1.11 21.07
C MET A 366 6.26 -0.28 19.99
N SER A 367 6.70 0.95 19.75
CA SER A 367 6.16 1.81 18.68
C SER A 367 6.53 1.28 17.29
N GLU A 368 7.78 0.87 17.11
CA GLU A 368 8.27 0.27 15.85
C GLU A 368 7.55 -1.04 15.55
N LEU A 369 7.40 -1.91 16.56
CA LEU A 369 6.62 -3.15 16.42
C LEU A 369 5.15 -2.89 16.06
N GLN A 370 4.51 -1.85 16.63
CA GLN A 370 3.14 -1.47 16.25
C GLN A 370 3.06 -1.01 14.79
N SER A 371 4.07 -0.25 14.31
CA SER A 371 4.15 0.17 12.91
C SER A 371 4.34 -1.02 11.97
N ALA A 372 5.20 -1.97 12.35
CA ALA A 372 5.40 -3.20 11.59
C ALA A 372 4.16 -4.11 11.55
N LEU A 373 3.41 -4.18 12.66
CA LEU A 373 2.14 -4.92 12.70
C LEU A 373 1.08 -4.28 11.79
N ALA A 374 1.01 -2.95 11.75
CA ALA A 374 0.10 -2.24 10.85
C ALA A 374 0.51 -2.43 9.37
N ALA A 375 1.81 -2.40 9.06
CA ALA A 375 2.33 -2.72 7.73
C ALA A 375 2.02 -4.18 7.33
N ALA A 376 2.25 -5.13 8.25
CA ALA A 376 1.92 -6.54 8.03
C ALA A 376 0.42 -6.77 7.79
N GLU A 377 -0.44 -6.05 8.49
CA GLU A 377 -1.89 -6.10 8.28
C GLU A 377 -2.25 -5.69 6.85
N ARG A 378 -1.70 -4.58 6.35
CA ARG A 378 -1.95 -4.13 4.97
C ARG A 378 -1.44 -5.13 3.92
N VAL A 379 -0.24 -5.68 4.14
CA VAL A 379 0.34 -6.71 3.27
C VAL A 379 -0.50 -7.99 3.28
N PHE A 380 -0.91 -8.46 4.46
CA PHE A 380 -1.71 -9.67 4.54
C PHE A 380 -3.12 -9.50 4.00
N ARG A 381 -3.72 -8.32 4.16
CA ARG A 381 -5.01 -7.99 3.52
C ARG A 381 -4.89 -8.12 2.01
N LEU A 382 -3.82 -7.60 1.40
CA LEU A 382 -3.58 -7.76 -0.04
C LEU A 382 -3.38 -9.24 -0.45
N LEU A 383 -2.68 -10.03 0.37
CA LEU A 383 -2.50 -11.47 0.12
C LEU A 383 -3.79 -12.27 0.29
N ASP A 384 -4.76 -11.76 1.05
CA ASP A 384 -6.05 -12.40 1.33
C ASP A 384 -7.17 -11.90 0.38
N GLU A 385 -6.88 -10.94 -0.51
CA GLU A 385 -7.83 -10.51 -1.54
C GLU A 385 -8.27 -11.69 -2.40
N THR A 386 -9.52 -11.65 -2.84
CA THR A 386 -10.10 -12.75 -3.62
C THR A 386 -9.46 -12.81 -5.01
N GLU A 387 -8.92 -13.96 -5.38
CA GLU A 387 -8.41 -14.19 -6.74
C GLU A 387 -9.55 -14.16 -7.76
N GLU A 388 -9.22 -13.92 -9.02
CA GLU A 388 -10.17 -14.10 -10.11
C GLU A 388 -10.73 -15.54 -10.02
N PRO A 389 -12.08 -15.71 -10.07
CA PRO A 389 -12.69 -17.02 -9.92
C PRO A 389 -12.08 -18.03 -10.91
N ALA A 390 -11.71 -19.19 -10.42
CA ALA A 390 -11.20 -20.24 -11.31
C ALA A 390 -12.28 -20.63 -12.34
N ASP A 391 -11.85 -20.99 -13.52
CA ASP A 391 -12.76 -21.54 -14.52
C ASP A 391 -13.38 -22.84 -13.99
N SER A 392 -14.62 -23.15 -14.44
CA SER A 392 -15.28 -24.40 -14.03
C SER A 392 -14.46 -25.60 -14.49
N THR A 393 -14.51 -26.70 -13.76
CA THR A 393 -13.82 -27.95 -14.11
C THR A 393 -14.24 -28.48 -15.48
N ASP A 394 -15.43 -28.14 -15.93
CA ASP A 394 -16.02 -28.55 -17.22
C ASP A 394 -15.90 -27.45 -18.28
N ALA A 395 -15.12 -26.38 -18.02
CA ALA A 395 -14.94 -25.28 -18.95
C ALA A 395 -14.24 -25.77 -20.22
N LYS A 396 -14.86 -25.47 -21.36
CA LYS A 396 -14.32 -25.83 -22.67
C LYS A 396 -13.28 -24.80 -23.13
N VAL A 397 -12.30 -25.24 -23.86
CA VAL A 397 -11.39 -24.35 -24.61
C VAL A 397 -12.10 -23.96 -25.90
N LEU A 398 -12.18 -22.67 -26.21
CA LEU A 398 -12.67 -22.19 -27.50
C LEU A 398 -11.68 -22.57 -28.60
N THR A 399 -12.14 -23.35 -29.56
CA THR A 399 -11.44 -23.74 -30.79
C THR A 399 -12.31 -23.39 -31.99
N ASP A 400 -11.72 -23.23 -33.16
CA ASP A 400 -12.42 -22.95 -34.42
C ASP A 400 -13.37 -21.74 -34.32
N ILE A 401 -12.81 -20.59 -33.94
CA ILE A 401 -13.54 -19.36 -33.68
C ILE A 401 -13.92 -18.69 -35.00
N TYR A 402 -15.22 -18.48 -35.23
CA TYR A 402 -15.76 -17.75 -36.38
C TYR A 402 -16.07 -16.30 -36.04
N GLY A 403 -16.39 -16.01 -34.78
CA GLY A 403 -16.65 -14.66 -34.28
C GLY A 403 -18.13 -14.27 -34.30
N ASP A 404 -19.05 -15.22 -34.17
CA ASP A 404 -20.47 -14.97 -33.92
C ASP A 404 -20.68 -14.65 -32.44
N VAL A 405 -21.10 -13.41 -32.13
CA VAL A 405 -21.24 -12.93 -30.75
C VAL A 405 -22.67 -12.50 -30.47
N GLU A 406 -23.28 -13.12 -29.47
CA GLU A 406 -24.65 -12.80 -29.06
C GLU A 406 -24.71 -12.42 -27.58
N LEU A 407 -25.29 -11.26 -27.30
CA LEU A 407 -25.67 -10.80 -25.96
C LEU A 407 -27.20 -10.86 -25.87
N SER A 408 -27.71 -11.58 -24.89
CA SER A 408 -29.16 -11.80 -24.71
C SER A 408 -29.56 -11.33 -23.32
N HIS A 409 -30.33 -10.23 -23.22
CA HIS A 409 -30.90 -9.68 -22.00
C HIS A 409 -29.86 -9.43 -20.90
N VAL A 410 -28.71 -8.91 -21.26
CA VAL A 410 -27.56 -8.70 -20.34
C VAL A 410 -27.80 -7.48 -19.46
N SER A 411 -27.71 -7.69 -18.14
CA SER A 411 -27.71 -6.61 -17.16
C SER A 411 -26.49 -6.72 -16.26
N PHE A 412 -25.93 -5.56 -15.89
CA PHE A 412 -24.69 -5.51 -15.10
C PHE A 412 -24.54 -4.19 -14.32
N GLY A 413 -23.99 -4.28 -13.11
CA GLY A 413 -23.54 -3.15 -12.30
C GLY A 413 -22.22 -3.42 -11.58
N TYR A 414 -21.35 -2.41 -11.49
CA TYR A 414 -20.10 -2.54 -10.71
C TYR A 414 -20.36 -2.68 -9.20
N THR A 415 -21.51 -2.20 -8.75
CA THR A 415 -22.00 -2.36 -7.37
C THR A 415 -23.44 -2.88 -7.40
N LYS A 416 -23.82 -3.64 -6.39
CA LYS A 416 -25.19 -4.22 -6.29
C LYS A 416 -26.30 -3.18 -6.28
N ASP A 417 -26.00 -1.94 -5.89
CA ASP A 417 -26.99 -0.87 -5.74
C ASP A 417 -27.13 0.00 -6.99
N HIS A 418 -26.26 -0.18 -8.00
CA HIS A 418 -26.23 0.67 -9.19
C HIS A 418 -25.98 -0.15 -10.45
N THR A 419 -27.05 -0.45 -11.18
CA THR A 419 -27.00 -1.09 -12.50
C THR A 419 -26.51 -0.08 -13.54
N ILE A 420 -25.57 -0.47 -14.38
CA ILE A 420 -24.99 0.35 -15.45
C ILE A 420 -25.49 -0.08 -16.82
N ILE A 421 -25.69 -1.36 -17.04
CA ILE A 421 -26.25 -1.92 -18.29
C ILE A 421 -27.60 -2.55 -17.97
N HIS A 422 -28.61 -2.14 -18.71
CA HIS A 422 -30.00 -2.59 -18.54
C HIS A 422 -30.46 -3.34 -19.78
N ASP A 423 -30.74 -4.63 -19.66
CA ASP A 423 -31.40 -5.47 -20.67
C ASP A 423 -30.80 -5.37 -22.08
N LEU A 424 -29.45 -5.39 -22.15
CA LEU A 424 -28.71 -5.27 -23.41
C LEU A 424 -28.85 -6.54 -24.24
N SER A 425 -29.35 -6.39 -25.47
CA SER A 425 -29.42 -7.46 -26.47
C SER A 425 -28.74 -7.00 -27.77
N LEU A 426 -27.83 -7.82 -28.31
CA LEU A 426 -27.09 -7.57 -29.53
C LEU A 426 -26.68 -8.90 -30.17
N HIS A 427 -26.78 -9.00 -31.50
CA HIS A 427 -26.21 -10.06 -32.28
C HIS A 427 -25.18 -9.47 -33.28
N ALA A 428 -23.96 -9.93 -33.20
CA ALA A 428 -22.87 -9.56 -34.10
C ALA A 428 -22.48 -10.78 -34.93
N GLU A 429 -22.86 -10.78 -36.21
CA GLU A 429 -22.48 -11.83 -37.15
C GLU A 429 -20.97 -11.84 -37.43
N PRO A 430 -20.38 -13.00 -37.82
CA PRO A 430 -18.98 -13.11 -38.18
C PRO A 430 -18.54 -12.08 -39.23
N GLY A 431 -17.38 -11.44 -39.00
CA GLY A 431 -16.81 -10.48 -39.93
C GLY A 431 -17.49 -9.11 -39.97
N LYS A 432 -18.46 -8.84 -39.10
CA LYS A 432 -19.20 -7.57 -39.06
C LYS A 432 -18.56 -6.54 -38.15
N LEU A 433 -18.71 -5.28 -38.53
CA LEU A 433 -18.27 -4.11 -37.77
C LEU A 433 -19.43 -3.55 -36.95
N ILE A 434 -19.34 -3.66 -35.63
CA ILE A 434 -20.32 -3.12 -34.67
C ILE A 434 -19.74 -1.82 -34.07
N ALA A 435 -20.35 -0.68 -34.37
CA ALA A 435 -20.01 0.61 -33.80
C ALA A 435 -20.85 0.91 -32.55
N ILE A 436 -20.21 1.11 -31.39
CA ILE A 436 -20.88 1.46 -30.14
C ILE A 436 -20.77 2.98 -29.97
N VAL A 437 -21.91 3.68 -30.00
CA VAL A 437 -21.96 5.16 -29.91
C VAL A 437 -22.86 5.59 -28.75
N GLY A 438 -22.58 6.75 -28.17
CA GLY A 438 -23.36 7.31 -27.06
C GLY A 438 -22.57 8.34 -26.25
N PRO A 439 -23.21 9.09 -25.35
CA PRO A 439 -22.55 10.07 -24.52
C PRO A 439 -21.54 9.43 -23.56
N THR A 440 -20.67 10.28 -22.97
CA THR A 440 -19.75 9.82 -21.93
C THR A 440 -20.54 9.30 -20.74
N GLY A 441 -20.15 8.15 -20.18
CA GLY A 441 -20.86 7.50 -19.06
C GLY A 441 -22.05 6.62 -19.49
N ALA A 442 -22.35 6.47 -20.79
CA ALA A 442 -23.45 5.64 -21.27
C ALA A 442 -23.26 4.11 -21.08
N GLY A 443 -22.06 3.65 -20.67
CA GLY A 443 -21.80 2.21 -20.48
C GLY A 443 -21.00 1.55 -21.62
N LYS A 444 -20.47 2.31 -22.59
CA LYS A 444 -19.75 1.76 -23.77
C LYS A 444 -18.54 0.89 -23.38
N THR A 445 -17.66 1.39 -22.53
CA THR A 445 -16.48 0.64 -22.04
C THR A 445 -16.90 -0.57 -21.18
N THR A 446 -18.03 -0.47 -20.49
CA THR A 446 -18.58 -1.58 -19.70
C THR A 446 -18.96 -2.77 -20.59
N ILE A 447 -19.56 -2.54 -21.77
CA ILE A 447 -19.87 -3.59 -22.75
C ILE A 447 -18.60 -4.34 -23.15
N ILE A 448 -17.50 -3.63 -23.43
CA ILE A 448 -16.20 -4.22 -23.76
C ILE A 448 -15.66 -5.08 -22.60
N ASN A 449 -15.75 -4.56 -21.37
CA ASN A 449 -15.28 -5.28 -20.19
C ASN A 449 -16.06 -6.60 -19.98
N LEU A 450 -17.36 -6.62 -20.32
CA LEU A 450 -18.20 -7.82 -20.25
C LEU A 450 -17.84 -8.83 -21.35
N LEU A 451 -17.56 -8.39 -22.58
CA LEU A 451 -17.14 -9.26 -23.69
C LEU A 451 -15.82 -9.98 -23.35
N MET A 452 -14.86 -9.28 -22.71
CA MET A 452 -13.59 -9.85 -22.23
C MET A 452 -13.73 -10.65 -20.94
N ARG A 453 -14.94 -10.69 -20.36
CA ARG A 453 -15.19 -11.30 -19.06
C ARG A 453 -14.20 -10.82 -17.99
N PHE A 454 -13.92 -9.51 -17.96
CA PHE A 454 -13.21 -8.87 -16.82
C PHE A 454 -14.14 -8.75 -15.62
N TYR A 455 -15.43 -8.75 -15.88
CA TYR A 455 -16.53 -8.80 -14.91
C TYR A 455 -17.55 -9.85 -15.35
N ASP A 456 -18.10 -10.58 -14.40
CA ASP A 456 -19.23 -11.49 -14.67
C ASP A 456 -20.55 -10.69 -14.67
N ILE A 457 -21.50 -11.05 -15.54
CA ILE A 457 -22.81 -10.40 -15.68
C ILE A 457 -23.73 -10.72 -14.49
N ASP A 458 -24.65 -9.80 -14.15
CA ASP A 458 -25.66 -10.05 -13.11
C ASP A 458 -26.84 -10.90 -13.61
N SER A 459 -27.25 -10.68 -14.86
CA SER A 459 -28.32 -11.46 -15.52
C SER A 459 -28.11 -11.47 -17.04
N GLY A 460 -28.84 -12.37 -17.71
CA GLY A 460 -28.74 -12.58 -19.16
C GLY A 460 -27.69 -13.61 -19.55
N LYS A 461 -27.22 -13.53 -20.79
CA LYS A 461 -26.24 -14.47 -21.34
C LYS A 461 -25.41 -13.81 -22.44
N ILE A 462 -24.11 -14.15 -22.49
CA ILE A 462 -23.21 -13.80 -23.60
C ILE A 462 -22.68 -15.09 -24.19
N THR A 463 -22.79 -15.25 -25.52
CA THR A 463 -22.25 -16.41 -26.22
C THR A 463 -21.32 -15.99 -27.33
N ILE A 464 -20.32 -16.85 -27.59
CA ILE A 464 -19.42 -16.75 -28.73
C ILE A 464 -19.47 -18.09 -29.48
N ASP A 465 -19.82 -18.02 -30.76
CA ASP A 465 -20.03 -19.20 -31.62
C ASP A 465 -20.98 -20.22 -30.93
N GLY A 466 -22.07 -19.72 -30.28
CA GLY A 466 -23.03 -20.49 -29.53
C GLY A 466 -22.57 -21.00 -28.16
N ASN A 467 -21.29 -20.79 -27.78
CA ASN A 467 -20.75 -21.18 -26.49
C ASN A 467 -20.92 -20.06 -25.47
N ASP A 468 -21.51 -20.37 -24.35
CA ASP A 468 -21.66 -19.46 -23.22
C ASP A 468 -20.28 -19.10 -22.63
N ILE A 469 -19.95 -17.79 -22.52
CA ILE A 469 -18.65 -17.34 -22.03
C ILE A 469 -18.36 -17.76 -20.58
N THR A 470 -19.41 -18.07 -19.79
CA THR A 470 -19.24 -18.58 -18.43
C THR A 470 -18.79 -20.03 -18.38
N LYS A 471 -18.97 -20.78 -19.48
CA LYS A 471 -18.64 -22.20 -19.61
C LYS A 471 -17.39 -22.46 -20.42
N VAL A 472 -16.69 -21.41 -20.82
CA VAL A 472 -15.39 -21.51 -21.51
C VAL A 472 -14.26 -21.00 -20.63
N THR A 473 -13.04 -21.43 -20.91
CA THR A 473 -11.86 -20.95 -20.16
C THR A 473 -11.59 -19.48 -20.51
N ARG A 474 -11.31 -18.65 -19.47
CA ARG A 474 -10.99 -17.23 -19.67
C ARG A 474 -9.78 -17.01 -20.57
N ASP A 475 -8.79 -17.89 -20.49
CA ASP A 475 -7.59 -17.81 -21.35
C ASP A 475 -7.96 -17.95 -22.83
N SER A 476 -8.76 -18.96 -23.21
CA SER A 476 -9.21 -19.15 -24.61
C SER A 476 -10.13 -18.03 -25.08
N LEU A 477 -11.03 -17.55 -24.19
CA LEU A 477 -11.91 -16.42 -24.48
C LEU A 477 -11.10 -15.14 -24.78
N ARG A 478 -10.15 -14.79 -23.89
CA ARG A 478 -9.35 -13.57 -24.04
C ARG A 478 -8.40 -13.63 -25.23
N ARG A 479 -7.90 -14.80 -25.59
CA ARG A 479 -7.09 -15.01 -26.81
C ARG A 479 -7.90 -14.90 -28.10
N ALA A 480 -9.20 -15.07 -28.04
CA ALA A 480 -10.10 -14.91 -29.18
C ALA A 480 -10.25 -13.44 -29.61
N PHE A 481 -9.91 -12.50 -28.73
CA PHE A 481 -9.95 -11.06 -28.97
C PHE A 481 -8.58 -10.43 -29.07
N ALA A 482 -8.37 -9.56 -30.04
CA ALA A 482 -7.30 -8.57 -30.00
C ALA A 482 -7.89 -7.23 -29.54
N MET A 483 -7.17 -6.51 -28.69
CA MET A 483 -7.63 -5.25 -28.10
C MET A 483 -6.66 -4.11 -28.40
N VAL A 484 -7.20 -2.99 -28.87
CA VAL A 484 -6.49 -1.72 -28.99
C VAL A 484 -7.23 -0.67 -28.17
N LEU A 485 -6.66 -0.31 -27.03
CA LEU A 485 -7.26 0.64 -26.07
C LEU A 485 -6.93 2.08 -26.45
N GLN A 486 -7.74 3.03 -25.95
CA GLN A 486 -7.52 4.46 -26.04
C GLN A 486 -6.18 4.86 -25.40
N ASP A 487 -5.94 4.39 -24.17
CA ASP A 487 -4.66 4.56 -23.46
C ASP A 487 -3.72 3.42 -23.84
N THR A 488 -2.86 3.69 -24.82
CA THR A 488 -1.88 2.72 -25.31
C THR A 488 -0.76 2.53 -24.31
N TRP A 489 -0.54 1.28 -23.88
CA TRP A 489 0.55 0.94 -22.97
C TRP A 489 1.67 0.18 -23.68
N LEU A 490 2.91 0.66 -23.50
CA LEU A 490 4.13 0.00 -23.96
C LEU A 490 5.03 -0.30 -22.77
N PHE A 491 5.51 -1.52 -22.71
CA PHE A 491 6.42 -1.97 -21.65
C PHE A 491 7.84 -1.45 -21.89
N HIS A 492 8.60 -1.30 -20.83
CA HIS A 492 10.04 -1.09 -20.94
C HIS A 492 10.68 -2.31 -21.61
N GLY A 493 11.30 -2.11 -22.77
CA GLY A 493 11.88 -3.17 -23.59
C GLY A 493 12.03 -2.71 -25.03
N THR A 494 12.50 -3.58 -25.89
CA THR A 494 12.69 -3.29 -27.31
C THR A 494 11.36 -3.14 -28.05
N ILE A 495 11.39 -2.51 -29.22
CA ILE A 495 10.22 -2.46 -30.12
C ILE A 495 9.78 -3.88 -30.49
N TYR A 496 10.75 -4.76 -30.76
CA TYR A 496 10.46 -6.17 -31.05
C TYR A 496 9.70 -6.84 -29.90
N GLU A 497 10.19 -6.76 -28.67
CA GLU A 497 9.53 -7.35 -27.48
C GLU A 497 8.13 -6.79 -27.24
N ASN A 498 7.93 -5.49 -27.47
CA ASN A 498 6.63 -4.86 -27.33
C ASN A 498 5.62 -5.35 -28.37
N ILE A 499 6.02 -5.60 -29.60
CA ILE A 499 5.11 -6.13 -30.64
C ILE A 499 4.90 -7.64 -30.43
N ALA A 500 5.96 -8.39 -30.16
CA ALA A 500 5.92 -9.83 -29.89
C ALA A 500 5.16 -10.18 -28.60
N TYR A 501 4.83 -9.19 -27.76
CA TYR A 501 4.09 -9.40 -26.51
C TYR A 501 2.77 -10.16 -26.70
N GLY A 502 2.06 -9.92 -27.81
CA GLY A 502 0.82 -10.65 -28.15
C GLY A 502 1.06 -12.11 -28.58
N LYS A 503 2.26 -12.44 -29.08
CA LYS A 503 2.65 -13.78 -29.55
C LYS A 503 4.14 -14.00 -29.27
N PRO A 504 4.50 -14.54 -28.09
CA PRO A 504 5.91 -14.65 -27.66
C PRO A 504 6.80 -15.49 -28.60
N ASP A 505 6.22 -16.43 -29.32
CA ASP A 505 6.95 -17.32 -30.28
C ASP A 505 7.12 -16.70 -31.67
N ALA A 506 6.72 -15.44 -31.88
CA ALA A 506 6.82 -14.77 -33.16
C ALA A 506 8.27 -14.53 -33.57
N THR A 507 8.59 -14.80 -34.83
CA THR A 507 9.91 -14.50 -35.38
C THR A 507 10.06 -13.01 -35.71
N LEU A 508 11.31 -12.53 -35.85
CA LEU A 508 11.57 -11.17 -36.31
C LEU A 508 10.93 -10.86 -37.67
N GLU A 509 10.83 -11.87 -38.56
CA GLU A 509 10.20 -11.71 -39.87
C GLU A 509 8.66 -11.55 -39.71
N ASP A 510 8.01 -12.23 -38.78
CA ASP A 510 6.60 -12.02 -38.48
C ASP A 510 6.35 -10.62 -38.00
N VAL A 511 7.18 -10.14 -37.05
CA VAL A 511 7.12 -8.75 -36.53
C VAL A 511 7.34 -7.73 -37.66
N LYS A 512 8.31 -7.97 -38.57
CA LYS A 512 8.54 -7.08 -39.72
C LYS A 512 7.33 -7.07 -40.66
N ARG A 513 6.69 -8.22 -40.90
CA ARG A 513 5.51 -8.36 -41.75
C ARG A 513 4.36 -7.49 -41.24
N VAL A 514 4.02 -7.63 -39.94
CA VAL A 514 2.93 -6.83 -39.35
C VAL A 514 3.29 -5.36 -39.25
N CYS A 515 4.56 -5.00 -39.03
CA CYS A 515 4.99 -3.59 -39.04
C CYS A 515 4.91 -2.96 -40.43
N LYS A 516 5.09 -3.74 -41.48
CA LYS A 516 4.87 -3.27 -42.88
C LYS A 516 3.40 -3.07 -43.14
N ALA A 517 2.51 -3.98 -42.69
CA ALA A 517 1.08 -3.86 -42.79
C ALA A 517 0.57 -2.63 -41.99
N ALA A 518 1.06 -2.44 -40.78
CA ALA A 518 0.78 -1.27 -39.93
C ALA A 518 1.49 0.03 -40.38
N ARG A 519 2.26 0.00 -41.46
CA ARG A 519 3.00 1.14 -42.05
C ARG A 519 4.00 1.83 -41.12
N ILE A 520 4.49 1.17 -40.08
CA ILE A 520 5.49 1.71 -39.15
C ILE A 520 6.92 1.21 -39.43
N HIS A 521 7.09 0.18 -40.25
CA HIS A 521 8.39 -0.43 -40.58
C HIS A 521 9.44 0.62 -40.99
N ASN A 522 9.11 1.52 -41.91
CA ASN A 522 10.04 2.53 -42.40
C ASN A 522 10.47 3.54 -41.31
N TYR A 523 9.63 3.80 -40.37
CA TYR A 523 9.98 4.61 -39.19
C TYR A 523 10.97 3.87 -38.31
N ILE A 524 10.69 2.59 -37.97
CA ILE A 524 11.55 1.74 -37.13
C ILE A 524 12.95 1.61 -37.76
N MET A 525 13.04 1.40 -39.08
CA MET A 525 14.31 1.27 -39.78
C MET A 525 15.18 2.53 -39.77
N ARG A 526 14.60 3.72 -39.51
CA ARG A 526 15.35 4.98 -39.36
C ARG A 526 15.91 5.17 -37.96
N LEU A 527 15.47 4.37 -36.97
CA LEU A 527 16.00 4.43 -35.62
C LEU A 527 17.39 3.80 -35.57
N PRO A 528 18.33 4.31 -34.75
CA PRO A 528 19.71 3.83 -34.69
C PRO A 528 19.84 2.32 -34.42
N LYS A 529 18.93 1.77 -33.57
CA LYS A 529 18.90 0.35 -33.22
C LYS A 529 17.72 -0.40 -33.83
N GLN A 530 16.99 0.22 -34.76
CA GLN A 530 15.86 -0.39 -35.45
C GLN A 530 14.89 -1.09 -34.49
N TYR A 531 14.60 -2.38 -34.67
CA TYR A 531 13.72 -3.19 -33.82
C TYR A 531 14.25 -3.41 -32.41
N ASP A 532 15.57 -3.28 -32.19
CA ASP A 532 16.22 -3.38 -30.90
C ASP A 532 16.24 -2.03 -30.13
N THR A 533 15.56 -1.02 -30.67
CA THR A 533 15.39 0.28 -29.98
C THR A 533 14.57 0.08 -28.72
N VAL A 534 15.15 0.43 -27.58
CA VAL A 534 14.49 0.31 -26.27
C VAL A 534 13.50 1.45 -26.08
N LEU A 535 12.27 1.09 -25.76
CA LEU A 535 11.21 2.01 -25.35
C LEU A 535 11.30 2.22 -23.83
N THR A 536 11.34 3.47 -23.41
CA THR A 536 11.48 3.84 -21.99
C THR A 536 10.18 4.42 -21.47
N ASP A 537 9.87 4.16 -20.19
CA ASP A 537 8.79 4.80 -19.45
C ASP A 537 7.50 4.99 -20.27
N ASP A 538 6.85 3.90 -20.62
CA ASP A 538 5.65 3.93 -21.45
C ASP A 538 5.91 4.59 -22.84
N GLY A 539 7.09 4.41 -23.42
CA GLY A 539 7.44 4.93 -24.75
C GLY A 539 7.46 6.47 -24.82
N ARG A 540 7.94 7.15 -23.79
CA ARG A 540 8.09 8.63 -23.80
C ARG A 540 9.04 9.13 -24.89
N ASN A 541 9.89 8.26 -25.40
CA ASN A 541 10.84 8.54 -26.46
C ASN A 541 10.26 8.43 -27.88
N ILE A 542 8.95 8.15 -28.03
CA ILE A 542 8.23 8.14 -29.31
C ILE A 542 6.93 8.93 -29.22
N SER A 543 6.38 9.35 -30.38
CA SER A 543 5.14 10.12 -30.42
C SER A 543 3.91 9.26 -30.03
N LYS A 544 2.82 9.91 -29.57
CA LYS A 544 1.56 9.21 -29.25
C LYS A 544 1.03 8.40 -30.45
N GLY A 545 1.09 8.96 -31.66
CA GLY A 545 0.66 8.24 -32.87
C GLY A 545 1.50 7.01 -33.16
N GLN A 546 2.83 7.10 -32.96
CA GLN A 546 3.72 5.95 -33.13
C GLN A 546 3.45 4.85 -32.10
N LYS A 547 3.16 5.22 -30.81
CA LYS A 547 2.71 4.28 -29.80
C LYS A 547 1.46 3.52 -30.27
N GLN A 548 0.47 4.25 -30.76
CA GLN A 548 -0.79 3.66 -31.22
C GLN A 548 -0.56 2.70 -32.39
N ILE A 549 0.28 3.06 -33.37
CA ILE A 549 0.58 2.16 -34.48
C ILE A 549 1.34 0.91 -34.00
N LEU A 550 2.22 1.01 -33.00
CA LEU A 550 2.88 -0.15 -32.40
C LEU A 550 1.89 -1.07 -31.69
N THR A 551 0.88 -0.54 -30.98
CA THR A 551 -0.17 -1.38 -30.37
C THR A 551 -1.09 -2.01 -31.41
N ILE A 552 -1.35 -1.34 -32.55
CA ILE A 552 -2.04 -1.94 -33.70
C ILE A 552 -1.21 -3.08 -34.30
N ALA A 553 0.11 -2.89 -34.49
CA ALA A 553 0.99 -3.95 -34.95
C ALA A 553 1.04 -5.17 -33.99
N ARG A 554 0.98 -4.92 -32.66
CA ARG A 554 0.83 -5.97 -31.63
C ARG A 554 -0.48 -6.76 -31.83
N ALA A 555 -1.59 -6.06 -32.06
CA ALA A 555 -2.90 -6.66 -32.30
C ALA A 555 -2.93 -7.47 -33.63
N MET A 556 -2.28 -6.96 -34.69
CA MET A 556 -2.12 -7.69 -35.96
C MET A 556 -1.32 -8.99 -35.80
N LEU A 557 -0.30 -8.98 -34.92
CA LEU A 557 0.54 -10.16 -34.69
C LEU A 557 -0.19 -11.27 -33.95
N LEU A 558 -1.11 -10.91 -33.05
CA LEU A 558 -1.97 -11.85 -32.32
C LEU A 558 -2.93 -12.59 -33.28
N ASP A 559 -3.34 -11.93 -34.37
CA ASP A 559 -4.20 -12.46 -35.43
C ASP A 559 -5.51 -13.10 -34.90
N ALA A 560 -6.14 -12.46 -33.91
CA ALA A 560 -7.41 -12.91 -33.34
C ALA A 560 -8.57 -12.68 -34.32
N HIS A 561 -9.60 -13.52 -34.24
CA HIS A 561 -10.80 -13.44 -35.11
C HIS A 561 -11.74 -12.30 -34.70
N MET A 562 -11.67 -11.86 -33.47
CA MET A 562 -12.49 -10.77 -32.94
C MET A 562 -11.60 -9.62 -32.50
N LEU A 563 -12.11 -8.41 -32.63
CA LEU A 563 -11.36 -7.19 -32.36
C LEU A 563 -12.16 -6.23 -31.50
N ILE A 564 -11.52 -5.66 -30.50
CA ILE A 564 -12.04 -4.59 -29.67
C ILE A 564 -11.17 -3.36 -29.89
N LEU A 565 -11.81 -2.26 -30.32
CA LEU A 565 -11.15 -1.00 -30.58
C LEU A 565 -11.80 0.12 -29.78
N ASP A 566 -10.99 0.83 -29.00
CA ASP A 566 -11.40 2.08 -28.36
C ASP A 566 -10.74 3.24 -29.10
N GLU A 567 -11.52 3.92 -29.95
CA GLU A 567 -11.04 4.85 -30.96
C GLU A 567 -10.99 6.30 -30.44
N ALA A 568 -10.00 6.61 -29.58
CA ALA A 568 -9.73 8.00 -29.21
C ALA A 568 -8.33 8.44 -29.68
N THR A 569 -8.28 9.09 -30.83
CA THR A 569 -7.05 9.74 -31.34
C THR A 569 -7.10 11.26 -31.08
N SER A 570 -7.07 11.69 -29.83
CA SER A 570 -6.88 13.10 -29.52
C SER A 570 -5.39 13.46 -29.57
N ASN A 571 -5.07 14.58 -30.26
CA ASN A 571 -3.71 15.19 -30.32
C ASN A 571 -2.67 14.41 -31.15
N VAL A 572 -3.04 13.90 -32.31
CA VAL A 572 -2.12 13.33 -33.31
C VAL A 572 -2.14 14.22 -34.57
N ASP A 573 -0.99 14.36 -35.23
CA ASP A 573 -0.92 15.11 -36.49
C ASP A 573 -1.68 14.39 -37.63
N THR A 574 -2.22 15.14 -38.57
CA THR A 574 -3.09 14.65 -39.65
C THR A 574 -2.45 13.51 -40.47
N ARG A 575 -1.13 13.56 -40.70
CA ARG A 575 -0.44 12.53 -41.48
C ARG A 575 -0.38 11.20 -40.71
N THR A 576 -0.02 11.26 -39.45
CA THR A 576 0.01 10.06 -38.58
C THR A 576 -1.40 9.54 -38.34
N GLU A 577 -2.39 10.42 -38.27
CA GLU A 577 -3.80 10.04 -38.17
C GLU A 577 -4.26 9.19 -39.35
N LEU A 578 -3.93 9.60 -40.58
CA LEU A 578 -4.22 8.80 -41.78
C LEU A 578 -3.54 7.44 -41.74
N GLN A 579 -2.27 7.37 -41.30
CA GLN A 579 -1.56 6.10 -41.14
C GLN A 579 -2.23 5.17 -40.11
N ILE A 580 -2.71 5.72 -38.99
CA ILE A 580 -3.45 4.98 -37.98
C ILE A 580 -4.76 4.44 -38.59
N GLN A 581 -5.50 5.27 -39.33
CA GLN A 581 -6.75 4.84 -39.99
C GLN A 581 -6.53 3.69 -40.96
N GLU A 582 -5.52 3.80 -41.83
CA GLU A 582 -5.17 2.76 -42.80
C GLU A 582 -4.74 1.46 -42.09
N ALA A 583 -3.94 1.56 -41.02
CA ALA A 583 -3.54 0.41 -40.21
C ALA A 583 -4.73 -0.24 -39.50
N MET A 584 -5.68 0.57 -39.01
CA MET A 584 -6.91 0.07 -38.37
C MET A 584 -7.81 -0.65 -39.38
N LEU A 585 -8.02 -0.08 -40.57
CA LEU A 585 -8.79 -0.73 -41.64
C LEU A 585 -8.21 -2.07 -42.04
N GLU A 586 -6.88 -2.16 -42.16
CA GLU A 586 -6.21 -3.44 -42.44
C GLU A 586 -6.34 -4.44 -41.30
N LEU A 587 -6.26 -3.98 -40.03
CA LEU A 587 -6.46 -4.82 -38.86
C LEU A 587 -7.90 -5.39 -38.78
N MET A 588 -8.92 -4.58 -39.13
CA MET A 588 -10.35 -4.96 -39.05
C MET A 588 -10.80 -5.92 -40.14
N LYS A 589 -10.03 -6.09 -41.19
CA LYS A 589 -10.41 -6.88 -42.36
C LYS A 589 -10.69 -8.33 -41.98
N ASP A 590 -11.85 -8.84 -42.43
CA ASP A 590 -12.32 -10.21 -42.20
C ASP A 590 -12.46 -10.62 -40.72
N LYS A 591 -12.66 -9.65 -39.81
CA LYS A 591 -12.80 -9.88 -38.37
C LYS A 591 -14.10 -9.29 -37.84
N THR A 592 -14.66 -9.91 -36.79
CA THR A 592 -15.78 -9.34 -36.05
C THR A 592 -15.24 -8.23 -35.13
N CYS A 593 -15.68 -6.99 -35.36
CA CYS A 593 -15.11 -5.81 -34.71
C CYS A 593 -16.12 -5.10 -33.83
N PHE A 594 -15.76 -4.85 -32.57
CA PHE A 594 -16.49 -3.99 -31.64
C PHE A 594 -15.70 -2.69 -31.47
N VAL A 595 -16.25 -1.57 -31.92
CA VAL A 595 -15.55 -0.30 -31.93
C VAL A 595 -16.32 0.74 -31.11
N ILE A 596 -15.70 1.30 -30.06
CA ILE A 596 -16.21 2.54 -29.44
C ILE A 596 -15.85 3.67 -30.40
N ALA A 597 -16.83 4.07 -31.20
CA ALA A 597 -16.58 4.96 -32.31
C ALA A 597 -16.67 6.44 -31.88
N HIS A 598 -15.59 7.16 -32.12
CA HIS A 598 -15.48 8.60 -31.96
C HIS A 598 -15.23 9.31 -33.30
N ARG A 599 -15.11 8.55 -34.41
CA ARG A 599 -14.87 9.07 -35.75
C ARG A 599 -16.06 8.82 -36.67
N LEU A 600 -16.34 9.84 -37.48
CA LEU A 600 -17.44 9.81 -38.43
C LEU A 600 -17.32 8.66 -39.43
N SER A 601 -16.13 8.47 -40.00
CA SER A 601 -15.86 7.43 -41.00
C SER A 601 -16.08 6.01 -40.48
N THR A 602 -15.72 5.73 -39.22
CA THR A 602 -15.94 4.43 -38.59
C THR A 602 -17.43 4.18 -38.36
N ILE A 603 -18.17 5.23 -37.91
CA ILE A 603 -19.60 5.13 -37.67
C ILE A 603 -20.36 4.89 -38.98
N GLN A 604 -20.02 5.63 -40.05
CA GLN A 604 -20.73 5.53 -41.34
C GLN A 604 -20.53 4.19 -42.03
N ASN A 605 -19.34 3.55 -41.85
CA ASN A 605 -19.02 2.29 -42.47
C ASN A 605 -19.38 1.07 -41.60
N ALA A 606 -20.00 1.26 -40.45
CA ALA A 606 -20.39 0.18 -39.57
C ALA A 606 -21.58 -0.61 -40.15
N ASP A 607 -21.51 -1.95 -40.09
CA ASP A 607 -22.61 -2.84 -40.45
C ASP A 607 -23.79 -2.71 -39.48
N CYS A 608 -23.49 -2.42 -38.21
CA CYS A 608 -24.46 -2.15 -37.17
C CYS A 608 -23.95 -1.07 -36.20
N ILE A 609 -24.78 -0.10 -35.94
CA ILE A 609 -24.53 0.94 -34.94
C ILE A 609 -25.41 0.67 -33.73
N LEU A 610 -24.80 0.52 -32.56
CA LEU A 610 -25.47 0.34 -31.28
C LEU A 610 -25.46 1.69 -30.54
N VAL A 611 -26.63 2.31 -30.41
CA VAL A 611 -26.75 3.61 -29.74
C VAL A 611 -27.11 3.38 -28.28
N VAL A 612 -26.15 3.66 -27.39
CA VAL A 612 -26.26 3.43 -25.95
C VAL A 612 -26.50 4.75 -25.22
N LYS A 613 -27.54 4.80 -24.39
CA LYS A 613 -27.85 5.92 -23.52
C LYS A 613 -28.29 5.41 -22.15
N GLU A 614 -27.64 5.89 -21.09
CA GLU A 614 -27.96 5.51 -19.70
C GLU A 614 -28.03 3.99 -19.47
N GLY A 615 -27.13 3.25 -20.15
CA GLY A 615 -27.03 1.78 -20.02
C GLY A 615 -28.02 0.97 -20.86
N GLU A 616 -28.89 1.61 -21.64
CA GLU A 616 -29.85 0.96 -22.52
C GLU A 616 -29.45 1.15 -23.99
N VAL A 617 -29.76 0.17 -24.82
CA VAL A 617 -29.72 0.28 -26.28
C VAL A 617 -31.02 0.90 -26.76
N ILE A 618 -30.96 2.20 -27.06
CA ILE A 618 -32.15 2.95 -27.48
C ILE A 618 -32.44 2.86 -28.99
N GLU A 619 -31.39 2.67 -29.80
CA GLU A 619 -31.47 2.53 -31.25
C GLU A 619 -30.43 1.55 -31.76
N GLN A 620 -30.78 0.78 -32.79
CA GLN A 620 -29.87 -0.13 -33.49
C GLN A 620 -30.18 -0.15 -34.98
N GLY A 621 -29.18 -0.20 -35.84
CA GLY A 621 -29.30 -0.24 -37.29
C GLY A 621 -28.07 0.29 -38.01
N THR A 622 -28.16 0.40 -39.34
CA THR A 622 -27.13 1.03 -40.17
C THR A 622 -27.17 2.58 -40.05
N HIS A 623 -26.14 3.23 -40.55
CA HIS A 623 -26.07 4.70 -40.57
C HIS A 623 -27.29 5.31 -41.25
N ASP A 624 -27.63 4.85 -42.45
CA ASP A 624 -28.72 5.41 -43.25
C ASP A 624 -30.09 5.20 -42.60
N GLU A 625 -30.35 4.00 -42.06
CA GLU A 625 -31.58 3.69 -41.33
C GLU A 625 -31.77 4.58 -40.11
N LEU A 626 -30.72 4.78 -39.33
CA LEU A 626 -30.78 5.61 -38.12
C LEU A 626 -30.87 7.11 -38.43
N MET A 627 -30.30 7.56 -39.54
CA MET A 627 -30.44 8.94 -40.03
C MET A 627 -31.89 9.22 -40.52
N GLU A 628 -32.53 8.25 -41.17
CA GLU A 628 -33.95 8.34 -41.60
C GLU A 628 -34.92 8.34 -40.43
N LYS A 629 -34.64 7.53 -39.39
CA LYS A 629 -35.48 7.47 -38.16
C LYS A 629 -35.55 8.82 -37.43
N ARG A 630 -34.58 9.72 -37.65
CA ARG A 630 -34.45 11.06 -36.98
C ARG A 630 -34.51 11.01 -35.45
N GLY A 631 -34.00 9.92 -34.87
CA GLY A 631 -34.01 9.66 -33.44
C GLY A 631 -32.82 10.30 -32.71
N PHE A 632 -32.43 9.70 -31.59
CA PHE A 632 -31.29 10.16 -30.76
C PHE A 632 -29.95 10.10 -31.51
N TYR A 633 -29.75 9.06 -32.33
CA TYR A 633 -28.57 8.94 -33.18
C TYR A 633 -28.37 10.18 -34.05
N ARG A 634 -29.47 10.62 -34.75
CA ARG A 634 -29.41 11.83 -35.59
C ARG A 634 -29.02 13.06 -34.80
N SER A 635 -29.60 13.26 -33.62
CA SER A 635 -29.28 14.40 -32.77
C SER A 635 -27.82 14.35 -32.27
N LEU A 636 -27.30 13.17 -31.95
CA LEU A 636 -25.91 12.95 -31.57
C LEU A 636 -24.97 13.25 -32.74
N TYR A 637 -25.30 12.74 -33.91
CA TYR A 637 -24.55 12.97 -35.15
C TYR A 637 -24.47 14.46 -35.49
N ASP A 638 -25.61 15.12 -35.52
CA ASP A 638 -25.67 16.57 -35.86
C ASP A 638 -24.91 17.41 -34.82
N SER A 639 -24.96 17.04 -33.53
CA SER A 639 -24.21 17.78 -32.47
C SER A 639 -22.71 17.58 -32.53
N GLN A 640 -22.22 16.42 -32.93
CA GLN A 640 -20.79 16.09 -32.94
C GLN A 640 -20.11 16.38 -34.29
N PHE A 641 -20.83 16.29 -35.39
CA PHE A 641 -20.25 16.25 -36.73
C PHE A 641 -20.79 17.31 -37.71
N ALA A 642 -21.91 17.97 -37.42
CA ALA A 642 -22.49 18.99 -38.32
C ALA A 642 -21.56 20.17 -38.68
N GLY A 643 -20.50 20.39 -37.92
CA GLY A 643 -19.47 21.40 -38.20
C GLY A 643 -18.26 20.92 -39.01
N LYS A 644 -18.20 19.66 -39.41
CA LYS A 644 -17.04 19.03 -40.10
C LYS A 644 -17.29 18.65 -41.56
N GLN A 645 -18.42 19.06 -42.13
CA GLN A 645 -18.64 18.95 -43.58
C GLN A 645 -17.91 20.11 -44.29
N ILE A 646 -16.63 19.98 -44.49
CA ILE A 646 -15.85 20.70 -45.55
C ILE A 646 -14.91 19.70 -46.20
#